data_380add42b81adff0fad03b8e7c3b0e8f
#
_entry.id   380add42b81adff0fad03b8e7c3b0e8f
#
_cell.length_a   1.000
_cell.length_b   1.000
_cell.length_c   1.000
_cell.angle_alpha   90.00
_cell.angle_beta   90.00
_cell.angle_gamma   90.00
#
_symmetry.space_group_name_H-M   'P 1'
#
loop_
_entity.id
_entity.type
_entity.pdbx_description
1 polymer ?
#
loop_
_entity_poly.entity_id
_entity_poly.type
_entity_poly.pdbx_seq_one_letter_code
_entity_poly.pdbx_strand_id
1 'polypeptide(L)'
;SIHLAETLHPTRQPNILNSIYPIMKHSLLTILFLLIAASNLQAQVPHPERIYLSGTGIDDTRTWEFRCSKGNNSGRWMPIEVPCCWELQGFGDYTYGRWYTVKGQKPSDETGTYRHRFDAPKSWQGQRVKLVFDGVMTDADVLINGKPAGETHRGAFYRFSYDITDLLHFGQQNVLEVHVAKQSANKSVNAAERRADWWLFGGIYRPVWLEVVPQVHMARLTVDADQTGRLRAKIDLEGKPTGYRVEVSLRKLDDGQSMTDEAGQTILSTPATGTSVSVDSRWPSVERWTPETPHLYIACFNLKSPEGQILQTKELRVGFRTVEFFPQDGLYLNGTKLVLKGINRHSFSVDGGRTTSAGMSREDALLLKAMNMNAVRSHYPPDEHFLDMCDSLGLVYIDELAGWHGAYDTPTGTKLVKEMVERDVNHPCIVLWSNGNEGGWNTRIDPLFAEYDTFQKRHVIHPWADFNDLDTHHYPAYLTGVARFTNGYKVFMPTEFMHAMYDQGGGAGLRDFWDRWCTNPLFAGAFVWAFCDEAPKRTDRGGVLDSDKSNAPDGVLGPRREKEGSFYAIRAQWSPLQIKPLSINSHFDGSFLVTNEYLFTNLSDCSMTWKLLGCDTPMMCPVPQSTIIDEGQVELPAIRSGETGTARFTLPETFRQG
;
A
#
# COMPACT_ATOMS: atom_id res chain seq x y z
N SER A 1 -13.56 -21.60 32.49
CA SER A 1 -12.46 -21.12 31.66
C SER A 1 -12.58 -19.61 31.50
N ILE A 2 -11.56 -18.88 31.87
CA ILE A 2 -11.49 -17.42 31.66
C ILE A 2 -10.89 -17.20 30.28
N HIS A 3 -11.71 -16.71 29.34
CA HIS A 3 -11.22 -16.18 28.07
C HIS A 3 -11.19 -14.66 28.20
N LEU A 4 -9.99 -14.07 28.22
CA LEU A 4 -9.77 -12.66 28.01
C LEU A 4 -9.87 -12.41 26.51
N ALA A 5 -10.99 -11.87 26.04
CA ALA A 5 -11.13 -11.46 24.65
C ALA A 5 -10.53 -10.06 24.52
N GLU A 6 -9.38 -9.98 23.88
CA GLU A 6 -8.71 -8.72 23.57
C GLU A 6 -9.47 -7.99 22.45
N THR A 7 -10.25 -6.99 22.81
CA THR A 7 -10.65 -5.93 21.87
C THR A 7 -9.99 -4.64 22.35
N LEU A 8 -8.77 -4.42 21.90
CA LEU A 8 -8.07 -3.16 22.11
C LEU A 8 -8.54 -2.18 21.02
N HIS A 9 -9.35 -1.23 21.40
CA HIS A 9 -9.59 -0.05 20.59
C HIS A 9 -8.91 1.14 21.29
N PRO A 10 -8.05 1.90 20.58
CA PRO A 10 -7.65 3.21 21.08
C PRO A 10 -8.90 4.08 21.22
N THR A 11 -9.00 4.82 22.31
CA THR A 11 -10.20 5.56 22.75
C THR A 11 -10.60 6.75 21.85
N ARG A 12 -10.03 6.87 20.66
CA ARG A 12 -10.41 7.87 19.65
C ARG A 12 -10.38 7.27 18.24
N GLN A 13 -11.50 6.65 17.85
CA GLN A 13 -11.83 6.57 16.43
C GLN A 13 -12.73 7.76 16.09
N PRO A 14 -12.47 8.51 15.02
CA PRO A 14 -13.41 9.49 14.53
C PRO A 14 -14.65 8.77 13.99
N ASN A 15 -15.82 9.11 14.51
CA ASN A 15 -17.10 8.69 13.98
C ASN A 15 -17.30 9.28 12.58
N ILE A 16 -17.10 8.45 11.56
CA ILE A 16 -17.57 8.76 10.20
C ILE A 16 -18.83 7.93 9.97
N LEU A 17 -19.99 8.49 10.32
CA LEU A 17 -21.29 8.21 9.70
C LEU A 17 -22.37 9.04 10.41
N ASN A 18 -23.06 9.81 9.60
CA ASN A 18 -24.31 10.55 9.81
C ASN A 18 -24.20 12.08 9.94
N SER A 19 -24.31 12.76 8.80
CA SER A 19 -25.07 14.01 8.79
C SER A 19 -26.08 13.96 7.64
N ILE A 20 -27.33 13.77 8.04
CA ILE A 20 -28.54 13.92 7.21
C ILE A 20 -28.95 15.38 7.29
N TYR A 21 -29.31 15.93 6.16
CA TYR A 21 -29.82 17.28 5.89
C TYR A 21 -30.87 17.81 6.88
N PRO A 22 -30.93 19.15 7.04
CA PRO A 22 -32.21 19.82 7.19
C PRO A 22 -32.51 20.77 6.01
N ILE A 23 -33.70 20.58 5.49
CA ILE A 23 -34.46 21.47 4.60
C ILE A 23 -34.75 22.80 5.34
N MET A 24 -34.40 23.93 4.72
CA MET A 24 -35.01 25.17 5.07
C MET A 24 -35.56 25.90 3.83
N LYS A 25 -36.86 26.19 3.90
CA LYS A 25 -37.64 27.02 2.97
C LYS A 25 -37.53 28.50 3.35
N HIS A 26 -37.65 29.34 2.31
CA HIS A 26 -38.04 30.76 2.25
C HIS A 26 -36.95 31.81 2.51
N SER A 27 -36.56 32.52 1.42
CA SER A 27 -37.08 33.86 1.12
C SER A 27 -36.63 34.30 -0.27
N LEU A 28 -37.60 34.43 -1.18
CA LEU A 28 -37.48 35.21 -2.41
C LEU A 28 -37.59 36.71 -2.03
N LEU A 29 -36.76 37.51 -2.55
CA LEU A 29 -36.73 38.96 -2.83
C LEU A 29 -35.41 39.58 -2.34
N THR A 30 -34.38 39.49 -3.15
CA THR A 30 -33.31 40.50 -3.36
C THR A 30 -32.33 40.05 -4.46
N ILE A 31 -32.85 39.65 -5.60
CA ILE A 31 -32.08 39.32 -6.80
C ILE A 31 -32.63 40.19 -7.91
N LEU A 32 -32.21 41.45 -7.99
CA LEU A 32 -32.35 42.25 -9.23
C LEU A 32 -31.41 43.49 -9.31
N PHE A 33 -30.25 43.51 -8.68
CA PHE A 33 -29.29 44.65 -8.89
C PHE A 33 -27.80 44.25 -8.89
N LEU A 34 -27.46 43.00 -9.26
CA LEU A 34 -26.05 42.60 -9.44
C LEU A 34 -25.80 41.83 -10.73
N LEU A 35 -26.56 42.10 -11.76
CA LEU A 35 -26.49 41.38 -13.06
C LEU A 35 -25.81 42.17 -14.19
N ILE A 36 -25.03 43.23 -13.90
CA ILE A 36 -24.27 43.99 -14.93
C ILE A 36 -22.86 44.31 -14.44
N ALA A 37 -22.11 43.31 -13.94
CA ALA A 37 -20.65 43.44 -13.78
C ALA A 37 -19.93 42.08 -13.71
N ALA A 38 -20.49 41.04 -14.28
CA ALA A 38 -19.85 39.73 -14.38
C ALA A 38 -19.67 39.33 -15.84
N SER A 39 -19.13 40.22 -16.65
CA SER A 39 -18.61 39.88 -17.97
C SER A 39 -17.14 39.51 -17.85
N ASN A 40 -16.86 38.22 -18.09
CA ASN A 40 -15.53 37.67 -18.38
C ASN A 40 -14.54 37.42 -17.24
N LEU A 41 -14.95 36.84 -16.12
CA LEU A 41 -14.09 35.90 -15.40
C LEU A 41 -14.75 34.51 -15.44
N GLN A 42 -14.60 33.80 -16.53
CA GLN A 42 -14.69 32.34 -16.48
C GLN A 42 -13.50 31.88 -15.64
N ALA A 43 -13.70 31.79 -14.34
CA ALA A 43 -12.81 30.96 -13.51
C ALA A 43 -12.83 29.58 -14.17
N GLN A 44 -11.72 29.16 -14.74
CA GLN A 44 -11.58 27.78 -15.19
C GLN A 44 -11.85 26.93 -13.96
N VAL A 45 -12.97 26.20 -13.99
CA VAL A 45 -13.24 25.17 -12.99
C VAL A 45 -12.06 24.21 -13.09
N PRO A 46 -11.30 23.99 -12.00
CA PRO A 46 -10.19 23.05 -12.04
C PRO A 46 -10.72 21.72 -12.60
N HIS A 47 -10.08 21.18 -13.64
CA HIS A 47 -10.42 19.85 -14.13
C HIS A 47 -10.18 18.84 -13.01
N PRO A 48 -10.98 17.77 -12.89
CA PRO A 48 -10.66 16.70 -11.97
C PRO A 48 -9.25 16.20 -12.26
N GLU A 49 -8.49 15.90 -11.23
CA GLU A 49 -7.08 15.50 -11.36
C GLU A 49 -6.92 14.28 -12.29
N ARG A 50 -7.90 13.36 -12.26
CA ARG A 50 -7.93 12.15 -13.11
C ARG A 50 -9.27 12.04 -13.85
N ILE A 51 -9.23 11.95 -15.17
CA ILE A 51 -10.39 11.69 -16.02
C ILE A 51 -10.28 10.25 -16.52
N TYR A 52 -10.93 9.33 -15.81
CA TYR A 52 -10.81 7.91 -16.07
C TYR A 52 -11.39 7.50 -17.44
N LEU A 53 -10.59 6.79 -18.24
CA LEU A 53 -10.99 6.11 -19.46
C LEU A 53 -11.42 4.67 -19.19
N SER A 54 -10.80 4.03 -18.20
CA SER A 54 -11.22 2.74 -17.64
C SER A 54 -12.02 2.95 -16.36
N GLY A 55 -12.43 1.86 -15.70
CA GLY A 55 -12.80 1.88 -14.30
C GLY A 55 -11.59 2.04 -13.38
N THR A 56 -11.82 1.97 -12.07
CA THR A 56 -10.82 2.20 -11.01
C THR A 56 -10.34 0.91 -10.35
N GLY A 57 -10.95 -0.23 -10.65
CA GLY A 57 -10.60 -1.54 -10.09
C GLY A 57 -11.60 -2.60 -10.47
N ILE A 58 -11.51 -3.79 -9.86
CA ILE A 58 -12.40 -4.93 -10.18
C ILE A 58 -13.88 -4.62 -9.92
N ASP A 59 -14.16 -3.76 -8.93
CA ASP A 59 -15.53 -3.38 -8.54
C ASP A 59 -16.10 -2.23 -9.39
N ASP A 60 -15.28 -1.59 -10.20
CA ASP A 60 -15.63 -0.48 -11.08
C ASP A 60 -14.83 -0.61 -12.37
N THR A 61 -15.47 -1.15 -13.42
CA THR A 61 -14.86 -1.42 -14.72
C THR A 61 -15.59 -0.65 -15.83
N ARG A 62 -14.96 -0.53 -17.01
CA ARG A 62 -15.59 0.00 -18.23
C ARG A 62 -15.32 -0.91 -19.40
N THR A 63 -16.34 -1.12 -20.22
CA THR A 63 -16.26 -1.97 -21.39
C THR A 63 -15.46 -1.32 -22.52
N TRP A 64 -14.42 -2.02 -23.01
CA TRP A 64 -13.64 -1.69 -24.19
C TRP A 64 -13.79 -2.77 -25.26
N GLU A 65 -13.39 -2.48 -26.50
CA GLU A 65 -13.24 -3.50 -27.55
C GLU A 65 -11.89 -4.20 -27.38
N PHE A 66 -11.87 -5.53 -27.49
CA PHE A 66 -10.68 -6.34 -27.27
C PHE A 66 -10.56 -7.47 -28.29
N ARG A 67 -9.33 -7.80 -28.68
CA ARG A 67 -9.01 -8.97 -29.49
C ARG A 67 -7.75 -9.64 -28.98
N CYS A 68 -7.87 -10.90 -28.55
CA CYS A 68 -6.75 -11.76 -28.18
C CYS A 68 -6.18 -12.46 -29.42
N SER A 69 -4.85 -12.61 -29.49
CA SER A 69 -4.18 -13.23 -30.64
C SER A 69 -4.23 -14.75 -30.63
N LYS A 70 -4.19 -15.38 -29.45
CA LYS A 70 -4.11 -16.84 -29.26
C LYS A 70 -4.93 -17.26 -28.03
N GLY A 71 -5.07 -18.57 -27.82
CA GLY A 71 -5.75 -19.15 -26.67
C GLY A 71 -7.27 -18.99 -26.72
N ASN A 72 -7.91 -19.07 -25.56
CA ASN A 72 -9.36 -19.00 -25.46
C ASN A 72 -9.92 -17.69 -26.03
N ASN A 73 -11.07 -17.76 -26.72
CA ASN A 73 -11.79 -16.65 -27.32
C ASN A 73 -10.95 -15.72 -28.23
N SER A 74 -9.87 -16.25 -28.81
CA SER A 74 -8.96 -15.49 -29.69
C SER A 74 -9.52 -15.23 -31.09
N GLY A 75 -8.85 -14.32 -31.84
CA GLY A 75 -9.04 -14.08 -33.28
C GLY A 75 -10.17 -13.12 -33.67
N ARG A 76 -11.05 -12.74 -32.76
CA ARG A 76 -12.20 -11.85 -33.02
C ARG A 76 -12.28 -10.72 -32.01
N TRP A 77 -12.89 -9.61 -32.41
CA TRP A 77 -13.20 -8.50 -31.54
C TRP A 77 -14.37 -8.87 -30.60
N MET A 78 -14.20 -8.65 -29.33
CA MET A 78 -15.19 -8.91 -28.29
C MET A 78 -15.13 -7.79 -27.23
N PRO A 79 -16.18 -7.58 -26.45
CA PRO A 79 -16.11 -6.69 -25.30
C PRO A 79 -15.22 -7.29 -24.20
N ILE A 80 -14.53 -6.41 -23.50
CA ILE A 80 -13.76 -6.74 -22.28
C ILE A 80 -13.93 -5.62 -21.25
N GLU A 81 -14.05 -5.97 -20.00
CA GLU A 81 -14.07 -5.00 -18.90
C GLU A 81 -12.65 -4.57 -18.54
N VAL A 82 -12.40 -3.27 -18.37
CA VAL A 82 -11.09 -2.69 -18.02
C VAL A 82 -11.22 -1.82 -16.77
N PRO A 83 -10.33 -1.97 -15.76
CA PRO A 83 -9.13 -2.82 -15.74
C PRO A 83 -9.45 -4.30 -15.51
N CYS A 84 -8.60 -5.18 -16.05
CA CYS A 84 -8.69 -6.62 -15.84
C CYS A 84 -7.43 -7.37 -16.24
N CYS A 85 -7.27 -8.57 -15.68
CA CYS A 85 -6.46 -9.63 -16.27
C CYS A 85 -7.36 -10.39 -17.28
N TRP A 86 -6.99 -10.46 -18.54
CA TRP A 86 -7.87 -10.99 -19.57
C TRP A 86 -8.24 -12.47 -19.42
N GLU A 87 -7.38 -13.27 -18.74
CA GLU A 87 -7.65 -14.68 -18.45
C GLU A 87 -8.90 -14.85 -17.58
N LEU A 88 -9.09 -13.95 -16.61
CA LEU A 88 -10.24 -13.97 -15.71
C LEU A 88 -11.54 -13.58 -16.40
N GLN A 89 -11.44 -13.07 -17.65
CA GLN A 89 -12.58 -12.79 -18.53
C GLN A 89 -12.69 -13.80 -19.69
N GLY A 90 -11.92 -14.89 -19.59
CA GLY A 90 -12.03 -16.02 -20.51
C GLY A 90 -11.21 -15.91 -21.80
N PHE A 91 -10.21 -15.03 -21.85
CA PHE A 91 -9.33 -14.88 -22.99
C PHE A 91 -7.95 -15.46 -22.73
N GLY A 92 -7.24 -15.88 -23.77
CA GLY A 92 -5.89 -16.38 -23.67
C GLY A 92 -5.76 -17.67 -22.85
N ASP A 93 -4.56 -17.93 -22.36
CA ASP A 93 -4.23 -19.16 -21.64
C ASP A 93 -3.56 -18.84 -20.29
N TYR A 94 -3.90 -19.60 -19.26
CA TYR A 94 -3.28 -19.48 -17.94
C TYR A 94 -1.89 -20.10 -17.91
N THR A 95 -0.95 -19.42 -17.25
CA THR A 95 0.39 -19.93 -17.00
C THR A 95 0.82 -19.57 -15.58
N TYR A 96 1.34 -20.54 -14.82
CA TYR A 96 2.04 -20.27 -13.58
C TYR A 96 3.52 -19.94 -13.86
N GLY A 97 4.11 -19.02 -13.13
CA GLY A 97 5.44 -18.49 -13.45
C GLY A 97 6.59 -19.46 -13.31
N ARG A 98 6.41 -20.58 -12.58
CA ARG A 98 7.40 -21.68 -12.51
C ARG A 98 7.34 -22.67 -13.67
N TRP A 99 6.68 -22.32 -14.75
CA TRP A 99 6.58 -23.14 -15.97
C TRP A 99 7.92 -23.72 -16.44
N TYR A 100 9.02 -23.03 -16.25
CA TYR A 100 10.36 -23.44 -16.68
C TYR A 100 10.92 -24.63 -15.89
N THR A 101 10.36 -24.96 -14.74
CA THR A 101 10.73 -26.15 -13.95
C THR A 101 10.14 -27.44 -14.53
N VAL A 102 9.15 -27.33 -15.42
CA VAL A 102 8.50 -28.46 -16.07
C VAL A 102 9.06 -28.66 -17.47
N LYS A 103 9.68 -29.81 -17.73
CA LYS A 103 10.33 -30.11 -19.01
C LYS A 103 9.36 -29.96 -20.19
N GLY A 104 9.73 -29.12 -21.16
CA GLY A 104 8.96 -28.90 -22.38
C GLY A 104 7.78 -27.94 -22.26
N GLN A 105 7.46 -27.44 -21.07
CA GLN A 105 6.45 -26.40 -20.87
C GLN A 105 6.98 -25.07 -21.37
N LYS A 106 6.09 -24.28 -21.98
CA LYS A 106 6.34 -22.89 -22.41
C LYS A 106 5.30 -21.99 -21.78
N PRO A 107 5.63 -20.73 -21.49
CA PRO A 107 4.62 -19.79 -21.04
C PRO A 107 3.70 -19.45 -22.19
N SER A 108 2.47 -19.08 -21.88
CA SER A 108 1.58 -18.46 -22.85
C SER A 108 2.14 -17.10 -23.29
N ASP A 109 2.04 -16.79 -24.58
CA ASP A 109 2.69 -15.63 -25.22
C ASP A 109 1.72 -14.83 -26.11
N GLU A 110 0.44 -14.90 -25.79
CA GLU A 110 -0.59 -14.15 -26.50
C GLU A 110 -0.41 -12.63 -26.34
N THR A 111 -0.94 -11.91 -27.35
CA THR A 111 -1.04 -10.45 -27.34
C THR A 111 -2.51 -10.04 -27.35
N GLY A 112 -2.82 -8.95 -26.65
CA GLY A 112 -4.14 -8.34 -26.63
C GLY A 112 -4.13 -6.99 -27.35
N THR A 113 -5.12 -6.74 -28.21
CA THR A 113 -5.34 -5.42 -28.79
C THR A 113 -6.62 -4.85 -28.19
N TYR A 114 -6.50 -3.73 -27.51
CA TYR A 114 -7.58 -2.96 -26.92
C TYR A 114 -7.92 -1.76 -27.81
N ARG A 115 -9.20 -1.38 -27.85
CA ARG A 115 -9.64 -0.15 -28.49
C ARG A 115 -10.70 0.53 -27.62
N HIS A 116 -10.51 1.84 -27.43
CA HIS A 116 -11.46 2.68 -26.70
C HIS A 116 -11.66 4.01 -27.43
N ARG A 117 -12.88 4.55 -27.36
CA ARG A 117 -13.23 5.84 -27.96
C ARG A 117 -13.52 6.83 -26.84
N PHE A 118 -12.94 8.01 -26.94
CA PHE A 118 -13.12 9.06 -25.93
C PHE A 118 -13.20 10.45 -26.58
N ASP A 119 -13.87 11.36 -25.92
CA ASP A 119 -14.00 12.73 -26.39
C ASP A 119 -12.91 13.62 -25.78
N ALA A 120 -12.32 14.50 -26.60
CA ALA A 120 -11.43 15.56 -26.14
C ALA A 120 -12.13 16.92 -26.34
N PRO A 121 -12.72 17.52 -25.29
CA PRO A 121 -13.45 18.79 -25.40
C PRO A 121 -12.60 19.93 -25.99
N LYS A 122 -13.21 20.84 -26.72
CA LYS A 122 -12.53 22.04 -27.24
C LYS A 122 -11.91 22.90 -26.13
N SER A 123 -12.47 22.88 -24.93
CA SER A 123 -11.95 23.59 -23.76
C SER A 123 -10.55 23.13 -23.31
N TRP A 124 -10.10 21.94 -23.75
CA TRP A 124 -8.74 21.47 -23.48
C TRP A 124 -7.71 22.03 -24.46
N GLN A 125 -8.15 22.68 -25.52
CA GLN A 125 -7.23 23.29 -26.50
C GLN A 125 -6.37 24.36 -25.81
N GLY A 126 -5.06 24.25 -25.97
CA GLY A 126 -4.11 25.13 -25.28
C GLY A 126 -3.67 24.61 -23.91
N GLN A 127 -4.18 23.47 -23.46
CA GLN A 127 -3.66 22.75 -22.27
C GLN A 127 -2.78 21.57 -22.71
N ARG A 128 -2.11 20.92 -21.74
CA ARG A 128 -1.39 19.66 -21.97
C ARG A 128 -2.29 18.50 -21.52
N VAL A 129 -2.30 17.43 -22.31
CA VAL A 129 -3.08 16.24 -22.00
C VAL A 129 -2.14 15.04 -21.90
N LYS A 130 -2.02 14.46 -20.72
CA LYS A 130 -1.23 13.26 -20.47
C LYS A 130 -2.15 12.06 -20.35
N LEU A 131 -1.84 10.97 -21.04
CA LEU A 131 -2.50 9.68 -20.89
C LEU A 131 -1.66 8.82 -19.94
N VAL A 132 -2.27 8.37 -18.86
CA VAL A 132 -1.59 7.64 -17.78
C VAL A 132 -2.13 6.22 -17.69
N PHE A 133 -1.23 5.25 -17.57
CA PHE A 133 -1.51 3.85 -17.25
C PHE A 133 -0.89 3.53 -15.88
N ASP A 134 -1.66 2.99 -14.97
CA ASP A 134 -1.15 2.61 -13.63
C ASP A 134 -0.49 1.22 -13.59
N GLY A 135 -0.67 0.42 -14.65
CA GLY A 135 0.00 -0.86 -14.84
C GLY A 135 -0.58 -1.67 -16.00
N VAL A 136 0.30 -2.25 -16.80
CA VAL A 136 -0.04 -3.09 -17.97
C VAL A 136 0.90 -4.30 -18.01
N MET A 137 0.37 -5.49 -18.15
CA MET A 137 1.14 -6.75 -18.21
C MET A 137 1.30 -7.23 -19.66
N THR A 138 2.48 -7.10 -20.34
CA THR A 138 3.78 -6.63 -19.80
C THR A 138 4.32 -5.48 -20.66
N ASP A 139 4.43 -5.67 -21.99
CA ASP A 139 4.80 -4.60 -22.93
C ASP A 139 3.54 -3.90 -23.44
N ALA A 140 3.57 -2.58 -23.54
CA ALA A 140 2.47 -1.76 -24.03
C ALA A 140 2.91 -0.82 -25.15
N ASP A 141 2.35 -1.00 -26.35
CA ASP A 141 2.42 -0.05 -27.44
C ASP A 141 1.11 0.73 -27.50
N VAL A 142 1.19 2.05 -27.41
CA VAL A 142 0.02 2.93 -27.30
C VAL A 142 -0.10 3.83 -28.53
N LEU A 143 -1.28 3.83 -29.14
CA LEU A 143 -1.58 4.68 -30.29
C LEU A 143 -2.79 5.56 -30.00
N ILE A 144 -2.70 6.82 -30.42
CA ILE A 144 -3.83 7.76 -30.46
C ILE A 144 -4.12 8.12 -31.93
N ASN A 145 -5.35 7.87 -32.36
CA ASN A 145 -5.77 8.14 -33.74
C ASN A 145 -4.84 7.48 -34.78
N GLY A 146 -4.34 6.28 -34.48
CA GLY A 146 -3.43 5.50 -35.32
C GLY A 146 -1.96 5.96 -35.30
N LYS A 147 -1.59 6.95 -34.48
CA LYS A 147 -0.20 7.43 -34.32
C LYS A 147 0.37 6.98 -33.01
N PRO A 148 1.65 6.53 -32.94
CA PRO A 148 2.29 6.16 -31.68
C PRO A 148 2.29 7.33 -30.69
N ALA A 149 1.93 7.04 -29.41
CA ALA A 149 1.97 8.02 -28.32
C ALA A 149 3.39 8.22 -27.80
N GLY A 150 4.25 7.21 -27.92
CA GLY A 150 5.63 7.23 -27.51
C GLY A 150 6.30 5.88 -27.72
N GLU A 151 7.40 5.64 -27.03
CA GLU A 151 8.09 4.35 -27.04
C GLU A 151 7.28 3.27 -26.29
N THR A 152 7.46 2.00 -26.70
CA THR A 152 6.90 0.84 -26.00
C THR A 152 7.31 0.88 -24.52
N HIS A 153 6.33 0.89 -23.62
CA HIS A 153 6.61 0.70 -22.20
C HIS A 153 6.82 -0.80 -21.91
N ARG A 154 7.80 -1.12 -21.06
CA ARG A 154 8.13 -2.48 -20.64
C ARG A 154 8.27 -2.52 -19.13
N GLY A 155 7.53 -3.40 -18.50
CA GLY A 155 7.46 -3.54 -17.04
C GLY A 155 6.01 -3.58 -16.56
N ALA A 156 5.62 -4.69 -15.92
CA ALA A 156 4.20 -4.97 -15.63
C ALA A 156 3.60 -4.09 -14.53
N PHE A 157 4.42 -3.63 -13.57
CA PHE A 157 3.92 -3.17 -12.28
C PHE A 157 4.04 -1.65 -12.08
N TYR A 158 4.43 -0.91 -13.11
CA TYR A 158 4.85 0.49 -13.01
C TYR A 158 3.87 1.41 -13.70
N ARG A 159 3.68 2.60 -13.11
CA ARG A 159 2.91 3.69 -13.70
C ARG A 159 3.75 4.38 -14.76
N PHE A 160 3.17 4.59 -15.94
CA PHE A 160 3.79 5.34 -17.02
C PHE A 160 2.79 6.25 -17.71
N SER A 161 3.29 7.25 -18.44
CA SER A 161 2.45 8.21 -19.13
C SER A 161 3.04 8.69 -20.44
N TYR A 162 2.16 9.18 -21.32
CA TYR A 162 2.51 9.84 -22.59
C TYR A 162 1.81 11.19 -22.67
N ASP A 163 2.53 12.22 -23.12
CA ASP A 163 1.90 13.45 -23.55
C ASP A 163 1.29 13.24 -24.94
N ILE A 164 -0.03 13.29 -24.99
CA ILE A 164 -0.78 13.02 -26.21
C ILE A 164 -1.39 14.28 -26.84
N THR A 165 -1.04 15.47 -26.32
CA THR A 165 -1.64 16.76 -26.70
C THR A 165 -1.71 16.97 -28.20
N ASP A 166 -0.58 16.75 -28.89
CA ASP A 166 -0.45 16.97 -30.33
C ASP A 166 -1.07 15.87 -31.19
N LEU A 167 -1.55 14.78 -30.57
CA LEU A 167 -2.19 13.66 -31.25
C LEU A 167 -3.73 13.75 -31.21
N LEU A 168 -4.28 14.67 -30.38
CA LEU A 168 -5.71 14.79 -30.17
C LEU A 168 -6.42 15.66 -31.23
N HIS A 169 -7.62 15.26 -31.56
CA HIS A 169 -8.60 16.05 -32.31
C HIS A 169 -9.58 16.69 -31.32
N PHE A 170 -9.31 17.94 -30.93
CA PHE A 170 -10.15 18.65 -29.95
C PHE A 170 -11.55 18.95 -30.49
N GLY A 171 -12.57 18.72 -29.68
CA GLY A 171 -13.98 18.84 -30.04
C GLY A 171 -14.50 17.67 -30.87
N GLN A 172 -13.76 16.59 -30.95
CA GLN A 172 -14.11 15.38 -31.70
C GLN A 172 -13.81 14.13 -30.85
N GLN A 173 -14.36 13.01 -31.29
CA GLN A 173 -14.03 11.70 -30.76
C GLN A 173 -12.63 11.27 -31.20
N ASN A 174 -11.86 10.74 -30.26
CA ASN A 174 -10.52 10.17 -30.46
C ASN A 174 -10.54 8.67 -30.22
N VAL A 175 -9.59 7.97 -30.80
CA VAL A 175 -9.42 6.53 -30.67
C VAL A 175 -8.10 6.25 -29.96
N LEU A 176 -8.18 5.58 -28.81
CA LEU A 176 -7.07 4.96 -28.12
C LEU A 176 -6.99 3.49 -28.57
N GLU A 177 -5.84 3.05 -29.06
CA GLU A 177 -5.54 1.66 -29.30
C GLU A 177 -4.29 1.26 -28.51
N VAL A 178 -4.36 0.11 -27.81
CA VAL A 178 -3.24 -0.39 -26.99
C VAL A 178 -2.96 -1.84 -27.39
N HIS A 179 -1.72 -2.11 -27.79
CA HIS A 179 -1.24 -3.46 -28.04
C HIS A 179 -0.44 -3.91 -26.81
N VAL A 180 -0.91 -4.98 -26.17
CA VAL A 180 -0.31 -5.53 -24.97
C VAL A 180 0.27 -6.89 -25.26
N ALA A 181 1.56 -7.10 -24.99
CA ALA A 181 2.19 -8.40 -25.05
C ALA A 181 2.38 -8.99 -23.64
N LYS A 182 1.88 -10.22 -23.44
CA LYS A 182 2.00 -10.93 -22.15
C LYS A 182 3.45 -11.29 -21.82
N GLN A 183 4.24 -11.66 -22.81
CA GLN A 183 5.69 -11.82 -22.70
C GLN A 183 6.40 -10.59 -23.26
N SER A 184 7.37 -10.07 -22.51
CA SER A 184 8.13 -8.90 -22.97
C SER A 184 9.08 -9.26 -24.12
N ALA A 185 9.27 -8.32 -25.05
CA ALA A 185 10.35 -8.39 -26.02
C ALA A 185 11.73 -8.23 -25.35
N ASN A 186 11.81 -7.65 -24.16
CA ASN A 186 13.02 -7.54 -23.36
C ASN A 186 13.21 -8.78 -22.49
N LYS A 187 14.33 -9.50 -22.71
CA LYS A 187 14.61 -10.72 -21.97
C LYS A 187 14.84 -10.50 -20.46
N SER A 188 15.33 -9.33 -20.06
CA SER A 188 15.56 -9.02 -18.66
C SER A 188 14.24 -8.79 -17.90
N VAL A 189 13.24 -8.19 -18.55
CA VAL A 189 11.88 -8.07 -18.01
C VAL A 189 11.27 -9.45 -17.80
N ASN A 190 11.38 -10.35 -18.78
CA ASN A 190 10.89 -11.72 -18.63
C ASN A 190 11.64 -12.48 -17.52
N ALA A 191 12.92 -12.22 -17.32
CA ALA A 191 13.69 -12.83 -16.24
C ALA A 191 13.22 -12.33 -14.87
N ALA A 192 12.94 -11.04 -14.75
CA ALA A 192 12.53 -10.41 -13.50
C ALA A 192 11.07 -10.66 -13.11
N GLU A 193 10.16 -10.74 -14.10
CA GLU A 193 8.72 -10.71 -13.84
C GLU A 193 7.94 -11.95 -14.30
N ARG A 194 8.43 -12.67 -15.34
CA ARG A 194 7.66 -13.72 -16.01
C ARG A 194 8.20 -15.14 -15.77
N ARG A 195 9.19 -15.25 -14.87
CA ARG A 195 9.77 -16.51 -14.37
C ARG A 195 9.80 -16.49 -12.85
N ALA A 196 8.65 -16.32 -12.24
CA ALA A 196 8.51 -16.05 -10.81
C ALA A 196 7.48 -16.99 -10.18
N ASP A 197 7.43 -17.06 -8.87
CA ASP A 197 6.53 -17.96 -8.13
C ASP A 197 5.15 -17.31 -7.93
N TRP A 198 4.50 -16.98 -9.04
CA TRP A 198 3.14 -16.44 -9.08
C TRP A 198 2.46 -16.67 -10.43
N TRP A 199 1.13 -16.46 -10.48
CA TRP A 199 0.38 -16.52 -11.73
C TRP A 199 0.76 -15.40 -12.70
N LEU A 200 1.02 -15.77 -13.96
CA LEU A 200 1.34 -14.84 -15.05
C LEU A 200 0.05 -14.48 -15.79
N PHE A 201 -0.39 -13.27 -15.58
CA PHE A 201 -1.53 -12.72 -16.31
C PHE A 201 -1.08 -11.75 -17.42
N GLY A 202 -2.03 -11.40 -18.29
CA GLY A 202 -1.90 -10.35 -19.29
C GLY A 202 -3.03 -9.34 -19.18
N GLY A 203 -2.82 -8.11 -19.67
CA GLY A 203 -3.87 -7.12 -19.78
C GLY A 203 -3.57 -5.75 -19.19
N ILE A 204 -4.50 -4.84 -19.41
CA ILE A 204 -4.57 -3.54 -18.71
C ILE A 204 -5.26 -3.81 -17.38
N TYR A 205 -4.48 -4.13 -16.35
CA TYR A 205 -5.01 -4.64 -15.08
C TYR A 205 -5.15 -3.58 -13.98
N ARG A 206 -4.65 -2.39 -14.22
CA ARG A 206 -4.79 -1.20 -13.37
C ARG A 206 -5.43 -0.05 -14.15
N PRO A 207 -5.92 1.00 -13.48
CA PRO A 207 -6.63 2.11 -14.12
C PRO A 207 -5.88 2.83 -15.24
N VAL A 208 -6.66 3.40 -16.16
CA VAL A 208 -6.19 4.29 -17.24
C VAL A 208 -6.97 5.59 -17.18
N TRP A 209 -6.27 6.74 -17.19
CA TRP A 209 -6.91 8.06 -17.13
C TRP A 209 -6.16 9.12 -17.94
N LEU A 210 -6.83 10.23 -18.13
CA LEU A 210 -6.24 11.46 -18.68
C LEU A 210 -5.99 12.46 -17.53
N GLU A 211 -4.87 13.16 -17.60
CA GLU A 211 -4.58 14.36 -16.84
C GLU A 211 -4.55 15.56 -17.77
N VAL A 212 -5.41 16.53 -17.51
CA VAL A 212 -5.48 17.76 -18.30
C VAL A 212 -4.94 18.90 -17.47
N VAL A 213 -3.77 19.41 -17.85
CA VAL A 213 -3.02 20.37 -17.05
C VAL A 213 -2.68 21.63 -17.84
N PRO A 214 -2.49 22.78 -17.17
CA PRO A 214 -2.05 24.00 -17.83
C PRO A 214 -0.70 23.85 -18.55
N GLN A 215 -0.37 24.77 -19.45
CA GLN A 215 0.95 24.79 -20.12
C GLN A 215 2.11 24.91 -19.12
N VAL A 216 1.90 25.69 -18.05
CA VAL A 216 2.79 25.67 -16.89
C VAL A 216 2.09 24.91 -15.79
N HIS A 217 2.67 23.80 -15.35
CA HIS A 217 2.07 22.92 -14.37
C HIS A 217 3.11 22.28 -13.44
N MET A 218 2.65 21.80 -12.30
CA MET A 218 3.45 21.00 -11.38
C MET A 218 3.57 19.58 -11.92
N ALA A 219 4.74 19.24 -12.46
CA ALA A 219 5.01 17.95 -13.04
C ALA A 219 5.26 16.90 -11.93
N ARG A 220 6.06 17.25 -10.92
CA ARG A 220 6.40 16.36 -9.81
C ARG A 220 6.38 17.09 -8.49
N LEU A 221 5.90 16.41 -7.45
CA LEU A 221 6.01 16.82 -6.05
C LEU A 221 6.78 15.76 -5.28
N THR A 222 7.81 16.19 -4.54
CA THR A 222 8.51 15.35 -3.57
C THR A 222 8.44 16.06 -2.24
N VAL A 223 7.86 15.39 -1.23
CA VAL A 223 7.61 15.97 0.08
C VAL A 223 8.25 15.11 1.16
N ASP A 224 8.82 15.76 2.14
CA ASP A 224 9.31 15.16 3.37
C ASP A 224 8.73 15.93 4.56
N ALA A 225 8.09 15.21 5.47
CA ALA A 225 7.50 15.75 6.69
C ALA A 225 8.13 15.02 7.88
N ASP A 226 9.05 15.68 8.59
CA ASP A 226 9.81 15.04 9.64
C ASP A 226 9.14 15.14 11.03
N GLN A 227 9.61 14.34 11.98
CA GLN A 227 9.07 14.26 13.34
C GLN A 227 9.11 15.57 14.14
N THR A 228 9.86 16.58 13.67
CA THR A 228 9.95 17.89 14.34
C THR A 228 8.89 18.87 13.86
N GLY A 229 8.04 18.45 12.91
CA GLY A 229 7.05 19.28 12.25
C GLY A 229 7.61 20.09 11.07
N ARG A 230 8.83 19.82 10.61
CA ARG A 230 9.38 20.43 9.40
C ARG A 230 8.82 19.74 8.16
N LEU A 231 8.30 20.52 7.24
CA LEU A 231 7.84 20.11 5.92
C LEU A 231 8.75 20.69 4.86
N ARG A 232 9.42 19.85 4.10
CA ARG A 232 10.20 20.19 2.93
C ARG A 232 9.50 19.69 1.69
N ALA A 233 9.40 20.51 0.66
CA ALA A 233 8.86 20.11 -0.61
C ALA A 233 9.72 20.60 -1.76
N LYS A 234 9.90 19.74 -2.76
CA LYS A 234 10.46 20.10 -4.07
C LYS A 234 9.36 19.92 -5.10
N ILE A 235 9.06 21.01 -5.81
CA ILE A 235 8.02 21.09 -6.83
C ILE A 235 8.71 21.32 -8.17
N ASP A 236 8.74 20.32 -9.04
CA ASP A 236 9.26 20.46 -10.39
C ASP A 236 8.14 20.95 -11.30
N LEU A 237 8.41 22.02 -12.04
CA LEU A 237 7.48 22.69 -12.95
C LEU A 237 7.88 22.42 -14.40
N GLU A 238 6.91 22.08 -15.23
CA GLU A 238 7.05 22.08 -16.70
C GLU A 238 6.50 23.39 -17.28
N GLY A 239 7.04 23.81 -18.44
CA GLY A 239 6.69 25.06 -19.11
C GLY A 239 7.61 26.24 -18.76
N LYS A 240 7.10 27.46 -18.85
CA LYS A 240 7.84 28.72 -18.59
C LYS A 240 7.26 29.41 -17.34
N PRO A 241 7.74 29.09 -16.14
CA PRO A 241 7.09 29.49 -14.89
C PRO A 241 7.47 30.92 -14.41
N THR A 242 8.00 31.79 -15.27
CA THR A 242 8.40 33.16 -14.88
C THR A 242 7.21 33.95 -14.35
N GLY A 243 7.32 34.45 -13.11
CA GLY A 243 6.27 35.22 -12.44
C GLY A 243 5.21 34.37 -11.72
N TYR A 244 5.27 33.06 -11.86
CA TYR A 244 4.36 32.13 -11.15
C TYR A 244 4.75 32.02 -9.67
N ARG A 245 3.83 31.51 -8.86
CA ARG A 245 4.05 31.23 -7.44
C ARG A 245 3.42 29.90 -7.07
N VAL A 246 4.02 29.22 -6.10
CA VAL A 246 3.43 28.04 -5.46
C VAL A 246 3.00 28.43 -4.05
N GLU A 247 1.74 28.19 -3.74
CA GLU A 247 1.21 28.33 -2.38
C GLU A 247 1.05 26.95 -1.75
N VAL A 248 1.43 26.82 -0.49
CA VAL A 248 1.33 25.59 0.28
C VAL A 248 0.54 25.86 1.55
N SER A 249 -0.44 25.01 1.81
CA SER A 249 -1.20 24.99 3.06
C SER A 249 -1.29 23.58 3.60
N LEU A 250 -1.52 23.45 4.90
CA LEU A 250 -1.63 22.16 5.58
C LEU A 250 -2.93 22.10 6.38
N ARG A 251 -3.64 20.99 6.31
CA ARG A 251 -4.84 20.72 7.10
C ARG A 251 -4.83 19.28 7.62
N LYS A 252 -5.45 19.02 8.76
CA LYS A 252 -5.67 17.66 9.25
C LYS A 252 -6.57 16.88 8.29
N LEU A 253 -6.30 15.59 8.14
CA LEU A 253 -7.10 14.72 7.25
C LEU A 253 -8.47 14.40 7.88
N ASP A 254 -8.54 14.24 9.20
CA ASP A 254 -9.73 13.75 9.91
C ASP A 254 -10.85 14.79 10.04
N ASP A 255 -10.52 16.03 10.40
CA ASP A 255 -11.50 17.11 10.66
C ASP A 255 -11.37 18.32 9.73
N GLY A 256 -10.35 18.34 8.85
CA GLY A 256 -10.07 19.43 7.92
C GLY A 256 -9.52 20.69 8.58
N GLN A 257 -9.16 20.65 9.88
CA GLN A 257 -8.62 21.80 10.59
C GLN A 257 -7.34 22.31 9.92
N SER A 258 -7.33 23.59 9.53
CA SER A 258 -6.15 24.25 8.99
C SER A 258 -5.07 24.40 10.05
N MET A 259 -3.84 24.09 9.67
CA MET A 259 -2.66 24.24 10.51
C MET A 259 -2.01 25.60 10.27
N THR A 260 -1.22 26.05 11.23
CA THR A 260 -0.36 27.23 11.11
C THR A 260 1.10 26.84 11.22
N ASP A 261 1.95 27.53 10.44
CA ASP A 261 3.40 27.39 10.57
C ASP A 261 3.93 28.11 11.82
N GLU A 262 5.24 28.08 12.04
CA GLU A 262 5.90 28.74 13.17
C GLU A 262 5.78 30.28 13.15
N ALA A 263 5.48 30.87 11.98
CA ALA A 263 5.20 32.31 11.84
C ALA A 263 3.71 32.65 12.00
N GLY A 264 2.85 31.66 12.30
CA GLY A 264 1.40 31.83 12.43
C GLY A 264 0.66 31.93 11.10
N GLN A 265 1.28 31.55 9.98
CA GLN A 265 0.67 31.60 8.65
C GLN A 265 0.00 30.27 8.31
N THR A 266 -1.18 30.34 7.70
CA THR A 266 -1.91 29.16 7.17
C THR A 266 -1.54 28.86 5.72
N ILE A 267 -0.94 29.80 5.01
CA ILE A 267 -0.54 29.69 3.60
C ILE A 267 0.86 30.26 3.43
N LEU A 268 1.74 29.45 2.88
CA LEU A 268 3.09 29.84 2.48
C LEU A 268 3.10 30.11 0.98
N SER A 269 3.68 31.24 0.53
CA SER A 269 3.71 31.58 -0.88
C SER A 269 5.16 31.79 -1.36
N THR A 270 5.61 30.91 -2.25
CA THR A 270 6.98 30.89 -2.78
C THR A 270 6.99 31.23 -4.27
N PRO A 271 7.79 32.21 -4.73
CA PRO A 271 7.89 32.53 -6.15
C PRO A 271 8.65 31.42 -6.91
N ALA A 272 8.19 31.14 -8.13
CA ALA A 272 8.89 30.28 -9.06
C ALA A 272 10.00 31.07 -9.76
N THR A 273 11.25 30.85 -9.37
CA THR A 273 12.42 31.48 -9.98
C THR A 273 13.05 30.68 -11.09
N GLY A 274 12.55 29.44 -11.32
CA GLY A 274 13.00 28.48 -12.32
C GLY A 274 12.03 27.31 -12.44
N THR A 275 12.46 26.23 -13.05
CA THR A 275 11.66 25.01 -13.25
C THR A 275 11.57 24.14 -12.00
N SER A 276 12.11 24.55 -10.87
CA SER A 276 11.97 23.88 -9.58
C SER A 276 11.75 24.91 -8.47
N VAL A 277 10.76 24.65 -7.62
CA VAL A 277 10.44 25.46 -6.44
C VAL A 277 10.70 24.61 -5.21
N SER A 278 11.41 25.18 -4.23
CA SER A 278 11.63 24.53 -2.93
C SER A 278 10.86 25.26 -1.85
N VAL A 279 10.16 24.49 -1.02
CA VAL A 279 9.48 24.96 0.18
C VAL A 279 10.13 24.30 1.39
N ASP A 280 10.36 25.08 2.43
CA ASP A 280 10.89 24.61 3.72
C ASP A 280 10.17 25.41 4.82
N SER A 281 9.41 24.70 5.65
CA SER A 281 8.56 25.32 6.66
C SER A 281 8.44 24.43 7.88
N ARG A 282 8.06 24.99 9.03
CA ARG A 282 7.84 24.25 10.26
C ARG A 282 6.42 24.45 10.78
N TRP A 283 5.79 23.35 11.16
CA TRP A 283 4.40 23.26 11.64
C TRP A 283 4.40 22.67 13.05
N PRO A 284 4.56 23.50 14.10
CA PRO A 284 4.89 23.02 15.45
C PRO A 284 3.76 22.23 16.13
N SER A 285 2.53 22.39 15.66
CA SER A 285 1.35 21.76 16.29
C SER A 285 0.92 20.44 15.62
N VAL A 286 1.77 19.84 14.77
CA VAL A 286 1.45 18.56 14.15
C VAL A 286 1.74 17.39 15.07
N GLU A 287 0.91 16.36 14.97
CA GLU A 287 1.10 15.07 15.62
C GLU A 287 1.88 14.12 14.71
N ARG A 288 2.71 13.26 15.31
CA ARG A 288 3.58 12.34 14.55
C ARG A 288 2.78 11.17 14.00
N TRP A 289 3.16 10.74 12.81
CA TRP A 289 2.70 9.46 12.26
C TRP A 289 3.49 8.32 12.90
N THR A 290 2.79 7.31 13.41
CA THR A 290 3.36 6.06 13.92
C THR A 290 2.48 4.87 13.48
N PRO A 291 2.96 3.62 13.53
CA PRO A 291 2.14 2.44 13.28
C PRO A 291 0.95 2.29 14.22
N GLU A 292 0.99 2.91 15.38
CA GLU A 292 -0.04 2.81 16.42
C GLU A 292 -0.97 4.02 16.43
N THR A 293 -0.47 5.20 16.02
CA THR A 293 -1.22 6.45 15.92
C THR A 293 -0.88 7.16 14.60
N PRO A 294 -1.47 6.72 13.46
CA PRO A 294 -1.11 7.21 12.13
C PRO A 294 -1.78 8.54 11.80
N HIS A 295 -1.33 9.63 12.43
CA HIS A 295 -1.84 10.98 12.17
C HIS A 295 -1.44 11.45 10.78
N LEU A 296 -2.42 11.84 9.98
CA LEU A 296 -2.26 12.27 8.60
C LEU A 296 -2.79 13.69 8.38
N TYR A 297 -2.14 14.36 7.44
CA TYR A 297 -2.48 15.70 7.00
C TYR A 297 -2.61 15.73 5.48
N ILE A 298 -3.30 16.74 4.95
CA ILE A 298 -3.30 17.07 3.55
C ILE A 298 -2.44 18.32 3.35
N ALA A 299 -1.35 18.17 2.60
CA ALA A 299 -0.58 19.28 2.08
C ALA A 299 -1.17 19.67 0.72
N CYS A 300 -1.73 20.87 0.63
CA CYS A 300 -2.33 21.40 -0.58
C CYS A 300 -1.36 22.37 -1.26
N PHE A 301 -1.06 22.11 -2.53
CA PHE A 301 -0.17 22.91 -3.38
C PHE A 301 -0.98 23.59 -4.48
N ASN A 302 -0.98 24.92 -4.51
CA ASN A 302 -1.64 25.72 -5.53
C ASN A 302 -0.60 26.41 -6.41
N LEU A 303 -0.61 26.12 -7.70
CA LEU A 303 0.16 26.88 -8.68
C LEU A 303 -0.63 28.10 -9.13
N LYS A 304 -0.10 29.31 -8.89
CA LYS A 304 -0.72 30.58 -9.27
C LYS A 304 0.00 31.23 -10.45
N SER A 305 -0.78 31.79 -11.36
CA SER A 305 -0.30 32.62 -12.45
C SER A 305 0.30 33.97 -11.94
N PRO A 306 1.02 34.73 -12.78
CA PRO A 306 1.47 36.07 -12.45
C PRO A 306 0.34 37.03 -12.02
N GLU A 307 -0.88 36.80 -12.52
CA GLU A 307 -2.09 37.57 -12.20
C GLU A 307 -2.76 37.10 -10.90
N GLY A 308 -2.23 36.06 -10.25
CA GLY A 308 -2.74 35.52 -8.98
C GLY A 308 -3.85 34.49 -9.10
N GLN A 309 -4.19 34.03 -10.33
CA GLN A 309 -5.19 32.99 -10.54
C GLN A 309 -4.61 31.61 -10.22
N ILE A 310 -5.36 30.78 -9.49
CA ILE A 310 -5.00 29.37 -9.28
C ILE A 310 -5.25 28.60 -10.59
N LEU A 311 -4.19 28.01 -11.12
CA LEU A 311 -4.22 27.24 -12.37
C LEU A 311 -4.23 25.75 -12.14
N GLN A 312 -3.60 25.29 -11.07
CA GLN A 312 -3.55 23.87 -10.70
C GLN A 312 -3.50 23.74 -9.19
N THR A 313 -4.21 22.76 -8.67
CA THR A 313 -4.14 22.34 -7.27
C THR A 313 -3.71 20.87 -7.24
N LYS A 314 -2.75 20.54 -6.38
CA LYS A 314 -2.41 19.15 -6.03
C LYS A 314 -2.51 18.99 -4.53
N GLU A 315 -3.14 17.91 -4.10
CA GLU A 315 -3.25 17.53 -2.69
C GLU A 315 -2.45 16.25 -2.46
N LEU A 316 -1.60 16.26 -1.45
CA LEU A 316 -0.85 15.09 -1.01
C LEU A 316 -1.17 14.77 0.43
N ARG A 317 -1.37 13.48 0.70
CA ARG A 317 -1.43 12.96 2.06
C ARG A 317 -0.03 12.90 2.64
N VAL A 318 0.19 13.46 3.82
CA VAL A 318 1.50 13.49 4.49
C VAL A 318 1.37 13.05 5.95
N GLY A 319 2.38 12.33 6.44
CA GLY A 319 2.52 11.96 7.83
C GLY A 319 3.87 12.43 8.36
N PHE A 320 3.87 13.14 9.48
CA PHE A 320 5.11 13.69 10.06
C PHE A 320 5.86 12.61 10.81
N ARG A 321 6.95 12.12 10.23
CA ARG A 321 7.82 11.10 10.81
C ARG A 321 9.24 11.17 10.28
N THR A 322 10.18 10.61 11.03
CA THR A 322 11.57 10.42 10.62
C THR A 322 11.91 8.94 10.64
N VAL A 323 12.43 8.42 9.53
CA VAL A 323 12.95 7.06 9.40
C VAL A 323 14.46 7.11 9.37
N GLU A 324 15.13 6.30 10.20
CA GLU A 324 16.58 6.23 10.30
C GLU A 324 17.02 4.77 10.32
N PHE A 325 18.07 4.47 9.57
CA PHE A 325 18.73 3.17 9.63
C PHE A 325 20.15 3.35 10.15
N PHE A 326 20.46 2.68 11.26
CA PHE A 326 21.79 2.69 11.85
C PHE A 326 22.43 1.32 11.64
N PRO A 327 23.53 1.26 10.83
CA PRO A 327 24.33 0.05 10.73
C PRO A 327 24.77 -0.44 12.12
N GLN A 328 24.74 -1.77 12.33
CA GLN A 328 25.09 -2.39 13.61
C GLN A 328 24.17 -2.05 14.79
N ASP A 329 23.01 -1.50 14.53
CA ASP A 329 22.00 -1.22 15.56
C ASP A 329 20.59 -1.57 15.08
N GLY A 330 19.99 -0.85 14.13
CA GLY A 330 18.63 -1.16 13.65
C GLY A 330 17.95 -0.09 12.85
N LEU A 331 16.66 -0.32 12.61
CA LEU A 331 15.74 0.60 11.97
C LEU A 331 14.98 1.38 13.05
N TYR A 332 14.86 2.69 12.87
CA TYR A 332 14.21 3.59 13.82
C TYR A 332 13.11 4.41 13.14
N LEU A 333 12.04 4.64 13.88
CA LEU A 333 10.98 5.56 13.51
C LEU A 333 10.77 6.56 14.66
N ASN A 334 10.90 7.83 14.36
CA ASN A 334 10.76 8.91 15.38
C ASN A 334 11.66 8.70 16.61
N GLY A 335 12.85 8.15 16.43
CA GLY A 335 13.80 7.84 17.49
C GLY A 335 13.49 6.57 18.30
N THR A 336 12.42 5.83 17.95
CA THR A 336 12.07 4.54 18.56
C THR A 336 12.52 3.40 17.66
N LYS A 337 13.24 2.42 18.22
CA LYS A 337 13.67 1.24 17.48
C LYS A 337 12.49 0.40 17.06
N LEU A 338 12.40 0.09 15.76
CA LEU A 338 11.33 -0.72 15.21
C LEU A 338 11.68 -2.22 15.27
N VAL A 339 10.66 -3.01 15.60
CA VAL A 339 10.64 -4.46 15.36
C VAL A 339 9.45 -4.75 14.46
N LEU A 340 9.72 -5.17 13.23
CA LEU A 340 8.72 -5.36 12.20
C LEU A 340 8.05 -6.72 12.33
N LYS A 341 6.78 -6.75 12.72
CA LYS A 341 5.88 -7.91 12.70
C LYS A 341 5.23 -7.93 11.30
N GLY A 342 5.93 -8.51 10.34
CA GLY A 342 5.65 -8.32 8.91
C GLY A 342 5.06 -9.52 8.20
N ILE A 343 4.51 -9.27 7.01
CA ILE A 343 4.03 -10.29 6.07
C ILE A 343 4.36 -9.90 4.63
N ASN A 344 4.55 -10.89 3.78
CA ASN A 344 4.63 -10.72 2.34
C ASN A 344 3.22 -10.76 1.73
N ARG A 345 2.89 -9.82 0.85
CA ARG A 345 1.59 -9.72 0.21
C ARG A 345 1.72 -9.55 -1.30
N HIS A 346 1.03 -10.39 -2.04
CA HIS A 346 0.76 -10.17 -3.45
C HIS A 346 -0.54 -9.39 -3.64
N SER A 347 -0.58 -8.46 -4.64
CA SER A 347 -1.86 -7.92 -5.13
C SER A 347 -2.58 -9.02 -5.87
N PHE A 348 -3.57 -9.65 -5.24
CA PHE A 348 -4.27 -10.79 -5.79
C PHE A 348 -5.75 -10.83 -5.38
N SER A 349 -6.58 -11.26 -6.33
CA SER A 349 -8.00 -11.51 -6.16
C SER A 349 -8.39 -12.77 -6.94
N VAL A 350 -9.25 -13.59 -6.35
CA VAL A 350 -9.74 -14.84 -6.96
C VAL A 350 -10.40 -14.59 -8.32
N ASP A 351 -11.21 -13.53 -8.41
CA ASP A 351 -12.02 -13.21 -9.58
C ASP A 351 -11.35 -12.19 -10.52
N GLY A 352 -10.30 -11.49 -10.07
CA GLY A 352 -9.60 -10.44 -10.84
C GLY A 352 -8.13 -10.70 -11.14
N GLY A 353 -7.53 -11.76 -10.58
CA GLY A 353 -6.08 -11.97 -10.69
C GLY A 353 -5.31 -10.84 -10.01
N ARG A 354 -4.53 -10.05 -10.76
CA ARG A 354 -3.79 -8.89 -10.24
C ARG A 354 -4.63 -7.61 -10.16
N THR A 355 -5.85 -7.63 -10.70
CA THR A 355 -6.78 -6.51 -10.56
C THR A 355 -7.49 -6.57 -9.22
N THR A 356 -7.29 -5.54 -8.40
CA THR A 356 -7.88 -5.40 -7.06
C THR A 356 -8.77 -4.17 -6.98
N SER A 357 -9.27 -3.83 -5.79
CA SER A 357 -10.03 -2.61 -5.54
C SER A 357 -9.63 -1.93 -4.23
N ALA A 358 -10.03 -0.67 -4.06
CA ALA A 358 -9.81 0.06 -2.82
C ALA A 358 -10.52 -0.62 -1.62
N GLY A 359 -11.71 -1.23 -1.87
CA GLY A 359 -12.43 -2.02 -0.88
C GLY A 359 -11.63 -3.22 -0.39
N MET A 360 -11.06 -4.00 -1.33
CA MET A 360 -10.18 -5.14 -1.01
C MET A 360 -8.91 -4.71 -0.27
N SER A 361 -8.29 -3.62 -0.69
CA SER A 361 -7.10 -3.09 -0.02
C SER A 361 -7.39 -2.68 1.42
N ARG A 362 -8.56 -2.11 1.67
CA ARG A 362 -9.01 -1.78 3.02
C ARG A 362 -9.23 -3.04 3.86
N GLU A 363 -9.87 -4.06 3.29
CA GLU A 363 -10.08 -5.34 3.97
C GLU A 363 -8.76 -6.01 4.33
N ASP A 364 -7.83 -6.12 3.36
CA ASP A 364 -6.50 -6.69 3.56
C ASP A 364 -5.75 -5.97 4.69
N ALA A 365 -5.71 -4.64 4.66
CA ALA A 365 -5.03 -3.85 5.69
C ALA A 365 -5.68 -4.01 7.09
N LEU A 366 -7.01 -4.11 7.17
CA LEU A 366 -7.71 -4.39 8.43
C LEU A 366 -7.43 -5.80 8.96
N LEU A 367 -7.34 -6.80 8.09
CA LEU A 367 -6.97 -8.17 8.47
C LEU A 367 -5.53 -8.22 9.02
N LEU A 368 -4.60 -7.49 8.40
CA LEU A 368 -3.22 -7.37 8.88
C LEU A 368 -3.17 -6.74 10.29
N LYS A 369 -3.87 -5.65 10.49
CA LYS A 369 -3.99 -5.03 11.84
C LYS A 369 -4.66 -5.98 12.83
N ALA A 370 -5.68 -6.74 12.42
CA ALA A 370 -6.34 -7.73 13.27
C ALA A 370 -5.44 -8.90 13.66
N MET A 371 -4.37 -9.18 12.89
CA MET A 371 -3.30 -10.13 13.24
C MET A 371 -2.17 -9.49 14.07
N ASN A 372 -2.31 -8.25 14.51
CA ASN A 372 -1.29 -7.47 15.22
C ASN A 372 0.00 -7.24 14.42
N MET A 373 -0.11 -7.23 13.10
CA MET A 373 0.99 -6.89 12.21
C MET A 373 1.18 -5.38 12.10
N ASN A 374 2.41 -4.95 11.94
CA ASN A 374 2.78 -3.54 11.74
C ASN A 374 3.53 -3.28 10.43
N ALA A 375 3.83 -4.32 9.64
CA ALA A 375 4.65 -4.21 8.45
C ALA A 375 4.17 -5.08 7.29
N VAL A 376 4.38 -4.62 6.05
CA VAL A 376 4.10 -5.35 4.81
C VAL A 376 5.28 -5.21 3.85
N ARG A 377 5.56 -6.28 3.11
CA ARG A 377 6.44 -6.28 1.95
C ARG A 377 5.70 -6.86 0.75
N SER A 378 5.96 -6.37 -0.44
CA SER A 378 5.52 -6.99 -1.70
C SER A 378 6.71 -7.24 -2.63
N HIS A 379 6.51 -8.05 -3.69
CA HIS A 379 7.53 -8.38 -4.68
C HIS A 379 7.53 -7.44 -5.89
N TYR A 380 6.70 -6.43 -5.87
CA TYR A 380 6.54 -5.39 -6.89
C TYR A 380 5.70 -4.24 -6.31
N PRO A 381 5.75 -3.03 -6.91
CA PRO A 381 4.96 -1.90 -6.43
C PRO A 381 3.48 -2.23 -6.37
N PRO A 382 2.82 -2.02 -5.21
CA PRO A 382 1.41 -2.37 -5.02
C PRO A 382 0.49 -1.38 -5.72
N ASP A 383 -0.82 -1.61 -5.61
CA ASP A 383 -1.82 -0.61 -5.99
C ASP A 383 -1.71 0.62 -5.07
N GLU A 384 -1.87 1.84 -5.60
CA GLU A 384 -1.77 3.09 -4.85
C GLU A 384 -2.74 3.11 -3.65
N HIS A 385 -3.97 2.64 -3.84
CA HIS A 385 -4.97 2.54 -2.78
C HIS A 385 -4.58 1.59 -1.62
N PHE A 386 -3.64 0.64 -1.83
CA PHE A 386 -3.12 -0.19 -0.73
C PHE A 386 -2.11 0.58 0.11
N LEU A 387 -1.22 1.38 -0.51
CA LEU A 387 -0.33 2.29 0.21
C LEU A 387 -1.12 3.33 1.00
N ASP A 388 -2.21 3.87 0.43
CA ASP A 388 -3.15 4.74 1.12
C ASP A 388 -3.74 4.12 2.39
N MET A 389 -4.05 2.82 2.35
CA MET A 389 -4.53 2.09 3.52
C MET A 389 -3.42 1.85 4.54
N CYS A 390 -2.19 1.55 4.09
CA CYS A 390 -1.02 1.45 4.97
C CYS A 390 -0.74 2.77 5.69
N ASP A 391 -0.78 3.90 4.97
CA ASP A 391 -0.66 5.23 5.56
C ASP A 391 -1.73 5.49 6.64
N SER A 392 -2.98 5.13 6.33
CA SER A 392 -4.14 5.43 7.18
C SER A 392 -4.25 4.54 8.41
N LEU A 393 -3.79 3.29 8.32
CA LEU A 393 -3.90 2.30 9.40
C LEU A 393 -2.58 2.06 10.14
N GLY A 394 -1.49 2.74 9.74
CA GLY A 394 -0.21 2.58 10.39
C GLY A 394 0.43 1.20 10.12
N LEU A 395 0.51 0.82 8.85
CA LEU A 395 1.31 -0.33 8.41
C LEU A 395 2.55 0.21 7.71
N VAL A 396 3.74 -0.04 8.24
CA VAL A 396 4.96 0.32 7.53
C VAL A 396 5.15 -0.57 6.31
N TYR A 397 5.77 -0.05 5.26
CA TYR A 397 5.86 -0.72 3.98
C TYR A 397 7.30 -0.80 3.46
N ILE A 398 7.66 -1.96 2.92
CA ILE A 398 8.86 -2.16 2.12
C ILE A 398 8.41 -2.28 0.67
N ASP A 399 8.70 -1.26 -0.13
CA ASP A 399 8.34 -1.23 -1.54
C ASP A 399 9.46 -1.77 -2.41
N GLU A 400 9.13 -2.70 -3.32
CA GLU A 400 10.10 -3.49 -4.03
C GLU A 400 10.04 -3.31 -5.55
N LEU A 401 11.19 -3.03 -6.15
CA LEU A 401 11.41 -3.18 -7.58
C LEU A 401 11.36 -4.68 -7.91
N ALA A 402 10.49 -5.07 -8.83
CA ALA A 402 10.33 -6.49 -9.16
C ALA A 402 11.64 -7.13 -9.65
N GLY A 403 11.82 -8.41 -9.29
CA GLY A 403 12.93 -9.26 -9.67
C GLY A 403 12.86 -10.55 -8.87
N TRP A 404 12.89 -11.72 -9.55
CA TRP A 404 12.84 -13.01 -8.86
C TRP A 404 13.81 -13.98 -9.53
N HIS A 405 14.96 -14.20 -8.88
CA HIS A 405 16.13 -14.92 -9.42
C HIS A 405 16.72 -14.31 -10.71
N GLY A 406 16.04 -13.34 -11.32
CA GLY A 406 16.49 -12.62 -12.51
C GLY A 406 16.23 -11.13 -12.36
N ALA A 407 17.17 -10.31 -12.82
CA ALA A 407 17.14 -8.86 -12.67
C ALA A 407 16.87 -8.16 -13.99
N TYR A 408 16.37 -6.93 -13.92
CA TYR A 408 16.36 -6.02 -15.08
C TYR A 408 17.79 -5.67 -15.52
N ASP A 409 17.96 -5.47 -16.83
CA ASP A 409 19.15 -4.78 -17.33
C ASP A 409 19.19 -3.34 -16.82
N THR A 410 20.37 -2.72 -16.84
CA THR A 410 20.55 -1.38 -16.28
C THR A 410 19.66 -0.32 -16.95
N PRO A 411 19.52 -0.24 -18.28
CA PRO A 411 18.64 0.74 -18.91
C PRO A 411 17.17 0.59 -18.48
N THR A 412 16.66 -0.62 -18.48
CA THR A 412 15.28 -0.92 -18.07
C THR A 412 15.08 -0.63 -16.58
N GLY A 413 15.98 -1.16 -15.72
CA GLY A 413 15.90 -0.94 -14.28
C GLY A 413 16.00 0.54 -13.89
N THR A 414 16.83 1.33 -14.57
CA THR A 414 16.91 2.78 -14.37
C THR A 414 15.56 3.46 -14.56
N LYS A 415 14.85 3.11 -15.64
CA LYS A 415 13.52 3.66 -15.92
C LYS A 415 12.51 3.23 -14.84
N LEU A 416 12.50 1.95 -14.50
CA LEU A 416 11.50 1.39 -13.59
C LEU A 416 11.71 1.82 -12.13
N VAL A 417 12.96 2.00 -11.64
CA VAL A 417 13.24 2.61 -10.33
C VAL A 417 12.69 4.03 -10.28
N LYS A 418 12.91 4.82 -11.35
CA LYS A 418 12.35 6.16 -11.43
C LYS A 418 10.83 6.15 -11.31
N GLU A 419 10.15 5.33 -12.12
CA GLU A 419 8.70 5.23 -12.14
C GLU A 419 8.12 4.81 -10.78
N MET A 420 8.76 3.83 -10.11
CA MET A 420 8.36 3.37 -8.78
C MET A 420 8.55 4.44 -7.72
N VAL A 421 9.78 4.95 -7.57
CA VAL A 421 10.09 5.90 -6.50
C VAL A 421 9.35 7.23 -6.69
N GLU A 422 9.25 7.75 -7.93
CA GLU A 422 8.48 8.98 -8.19
C GLU A 422 7.00 8.85 -7.87
N ARG A 423 6.40 7.66 -8.06
CA ARG A 423 5.02 7.39 -7.68
C ARG A 423 4.84 7.34 -6.17
N ASP A 424 5.74 6.65 -5.45
CA ASP A 424 5.48 6.19 -4.09
C ASP A 424 6.23 6.97 -3.00
N VAL A 425 7.20 7.81 -3.37
CA VAL A 425 8.11 8.51 -2.44
C VAL A 425 7.41 9.31 -1.33
N ASN A 426 6.19 9.78 -1.59
CA ASN A 426 5.44 10.65 -0.67
C ASN A 426 4.62 9.88 0.39
N HIS A 427 4.51 8.54 0.28
CA HIS A 427 3.79 7.74 1.27
C HIS A 427 4.56 7.65 2.59
N PRO A 428 3.99 8.10 3.73
CA PRO A 428 4.65 8.00 5.03
C PRO A 428 4.87 6.55 5.49
N CYS A 429 4.09 5.59 5.02
CA CYS A 429 4.24 4.18 5.37
C CYS A 429 5.54 3.56 4.85
N ILE A 430 6.11 4.04 3.74
CA ILE A 430 7.33 3.47 3.17
C ILE A 430 8.53 3.82 4.05
N VAL A 431 9.23 2.79 4.53
CA VAL A 431 10.41 2.92 5.41
C VAL A 431 11.70 2.41 4.77
N LEU A 432 11.60 1.50 3.80
CA LEU A 432 12.73 0.92 3.07
C LEU A 432 12.35 0.75 1.60
N TRP A 433 13.34 0.84 0.73
CA TRP A 433 13.26 0.40 -0.66
C TRP A 433 13.88 -0.99 -0.81
N SER A 434 13.38 -1.77 -1.74
CA SER A 434 13.91 -3.10 -2.05
C SER A 434 14.22 -3.22 -3.54
N ASN A 435 15.38 -3.78 -3.87
CA ASN A 435 15.83 -3.98 -5.24
C ASN A 435 15.80 -5.48 -5.57
N GLY A 436 14.65 -5.97 -6.00
CA GLY A 436 14.46 -7.36 -6.42
C GLY A 436 14.39 -8.38 -5.28
N ASN A 437 14.15 -9.63 -5.63
CA ASN A 437 14.00 -10.77 -4.72
C ASN A 437 14.94 -11.92 -5.12
N GLU A 438 15.49 -12.63 -4.14
CA GLU A 438 16.23 -13.90 -4.29
C GLU A 438 17.27 -13.94 -5.43
N GLY A 439 18.14 -12.92 -5.48
CA GLY A 439 19.14 -12.78 -6.53
C GLY A 439 18.68 -11.98 -7.75
N GLY A 440 17.41 -11.55 -7.78
CA GLY A 440 16.84 -10.75 -8.85
C GLY A 440 17.17 -9.25 -8.79
N TRP A 441 18.29 -8.87 -8.21
CA TRP A 441 18.73 -7.47 -8.07
C TRP A 441 19.82 -7.07 -9.05
N ASN A 442 19.79 -5.82 -9.47
CA ASN A 442 20.85 -5.17 -10.22
C ASN A 442 21.46 -4.05 -9.36
N THR A 443 22.54 -4.33 -8.66
CA THR A 443 23.17 -3.38 -7.72
C THR A 443 23.69 -2.09 -8.36
N ARG A 444 23.82 -2.04 -9.70
CA ARG A 444 24.23 -0.83 -10.41
C ARG A 444 23.18 0.28 -10.35
N ILE A 445 21.94 -0.08 -10.07
CA ILE A 445 20.82 0.90 -10.00
C ILE A 445 20.50 1.32 -8.56
N ASP A 446 21.13 0.75 -7.54
CA ASP A 446 20.92 1.13 -6.14
C ASP A 446 21.04 2.64 -5.88
N PRO A 447 22.03 3.36 -6.42
CA PRO A 447 22.15 4.80 -6.19
C PRO A 447 20.95 5.62 -6.67
N LEU A 448 20.19 5.10 -7.63
CA LEU A 448 19.03 5.79 -8.20
C LEU A 448 17.87 5.91 -7.22
N PHE A 449 17.71 4.95 -6.31
CA PHE A 449 16.69 5.07 -5.26
C PHE A 449 16.90 6.34 -4.43
N ALA A 450 18.14 6.62 -4.00
CA ALA A 450 18.46 7.84 -3.27
C ALA A 450 18.42 9.13 -4.12
N GLU A 451 18.60 9.02 -5.44
CA GLU A 451 18.46 10.13 -6.39
C GLU A 451 17.01 10.58 -6.48
N TYR A 452 16.07 9.64 -6.60
CA TYR A 452 14.64 9.94 -6.70
C TYR A 452 13.97 10.14 -5.34
N ASP A 453 14.48 9.52 -4.26
CA ASP A 453 14.10 9.78 -2.86
C ASP A 453 14.97 10.89 -2.27
N THR A 454 14.86 12.09 -2.83
CA THR A 454 15.79 13.22 -2.67
C THR A 454 16.02 13.64 -1.21
N PHE A 455 14.99 13.60 -0.37
CA PHE A 455 15.06 14.10 1.01
C PHE A 455 15.45 13.03 2.01
N GLN A 456 14.76 11.88 1.97
CA GLN A 456 14.88 10.84 2.99
C GLN A 456 16.02 9.85 2.67
N LYS A 457 16.23 9.55 1.38
CA LYS A 457 17.26 8.60 0.92
C LYS A 457 17.17 7.29 1.69
N ARG A 458 15.94 6.75 1.79
CA ARG A 458 15.66 5.53 2.53
C ARG A 458 16.58 4.40 2.09
N HIS A 459 16.95 3.54 3.03
CA HIS A 459 17.89 2.45 2.80
C HIS A 459 17.35 1.44 1.79
N VAL A 460 18.24 0.89 0.95
CA VAL A 460 17.91 -0.11 -0.09
C VAL A 460 18.34 -1.49 0.40
N ILE A 461 17.40 -2.44 0.40
CA ILE A 461 17.65 -3.83 0.76
C ILE A 461 17.68 -4.75 -0.46
N HIS A 462 18.28 -5.93 -0.30
CA HIS A 462 18.32 -7.00 -1.29
C HIS A 462 17.84 -8.29 -0.64
N PRO A 463 16.53 -8.58 -0.67
CA PRO A 463 15.93 -9.75 -0.04
C PRO A 463 16.66 -11.06 -0.41
N TRP A 464 16.92 -11.88 0.62
CA TRP A 464 17.72 -13.10 0.59
C TRP A 464 19.25 -12.87 0.75
N ALA A 465 19.72 -11.62 0.66
CA ALA A 465 21.14 -11.31 0.74
C ALA A 465 21.58 -10.82 2.12
N ASP A 466 22.85 -10.99 2.39
CA ASP A 466 23.60 -10.34 3.44
C ASP A 466 24.36 -9.16 2.80
N PHE A 467 23.71 -8.01 2.69
CA PHE A 467 24.15 -6.85 1.93
C PHE A 467 23.70 -5.53 2.56
N ASN A 468 24.44 -4.43 2.32
CA ASN A 468 24.09 -3.09 2.82
C ASN A 468 23.77 -3.05 4.33
N ASP A 469 24.63 -3.68 5.15
CA ASP A 469 24.50 -3.72 6.61
C ASP A 469 23.23 -4.41 7.15
N LEU A 470 22.46 -5.05 6.27
CA LEU A 470 21.29 -5.87 6.57
C LEU A 470 21.50 -7.32 6.14
N ASP A 471 21.07 -8.21 7.00
CA ASP A 471 20.91 -9.63 6.72
C ASP A 471 19.41 -9.93 6.56
N THR A 472 19.00 -10.11 5.31
CA THR A 472 17.61 -10.35 4.92
C THR A 472 17.35 -11.80 4.53
N HIS A 473 18.10 -12.74 5.10
CA HIS A 473 18.04 -14.18 4.75
C HIS A 473 16.61 -14.70 4.71
N HIS A 474 16.30 -15.50 3.66
CA HIS A 474 15.02 -16.19 3.56
C HIS A 474 15.08 -17.53 4.27
N TYR A 475 14.00 -17.89 4.96
CA TYR A 475 13.81 -19.15 5.68
C TYR A 475 15.01 -19.57 6.52
N PRO A 476 15.55 -18.66 7.37
CA PRO A 476 16.66 -19.00 8.22
C PRO A 476 16.25 -20.06 9.22
N ALA A 477 17.14 -21.03 9.47
CA ALA A 477 16.89 -22.03 10.50
C ALA A 477 16.70 -21.39 11.87
N TYR A 478 15.95 -22.02 12.74
CA TYR A 478 15.61 -21.54 14.10
C TYR A 478 16.79 -20.95 14.89
N LEU A 479 17.96 -21.61 14.81
CA LEU A 479 19.17 -21.15 15.50
C LEU A 479 19.99 -20.11 14.74
N THR A 480 19.65 -19.78 13.51
CA THR A 480 20.45 -18.87 12.67
C THR A 480 20.54 -17.48 13.28
N GLY A 481 19.42 -16.93 13.78
CA GLY A 481 19.41 -15.62 14.42
C GLY A 481 20.32 -15.51 15.64
N VAL A 482 20.47 -16.60 16.39
CA VAL A 482 21.38 -16.68 17.55
C VAL A 482 22.83 -16.77 17.12
N ALA A 483 23.13 -17.60 16.13
CA ALA A 483 24.49 -17.71 15.61
C ALA A 483 24.99 -16.39 15.02
N ARG A 484 24.13 -15.66 14.33
CA ARG A 484 24.45 -14.34 13.78
C ARG A 484 24.62 -13.27 14.84
N PHE A 485 23.91 -13.37 15.97
CA PHE A 485 24.12 -12.51 17.12
C PHE A 485 25.55 -12.63 17.70
N THR A 486 26.08 -13.84 17.75
CA THR A 486 27.43 -14.08 18.31
C THR A 486 28.55 -13.74 17.33
N ASN A 487 28.29 -13.81 16.02
CA ASN A 487 29.29 -13.68 14.96
C ASN A 487 28.99 -12.57 13.94
N GLY A 488 27.84 -11.91 14.02
CA GLY A 488 27.37 -10.92 13.05
C GLY A 488 27.36 -9.50 13.60
N TYR A 489 27.55 -8.55 12.71
CA TYR A 489 27.51 -7.11 12.99
C TYR A 489 26.36 -6.41 12.31
N LYS A 490 25.55 -7.17 11.52
CA LYS A 490 24.51 -6.62 10.67
C LYS A 490 23.14 -6.72 11.33
N VAL A 491 22.29 -5.78 11.00
CA VAL A 491 20.88 -5.82 11.36
C VAL A 491 20.24 -7.06 10.77
N PHE A 492 19.62 -7.90 11.59
CA PHE A 492 18.99 -9.14 11.18
C PHE A 492 17.49 -8.93 10.96
N MET A 493 17.04 -9.08 9.72
CA MET A 493 15.66 -8.86 9.31
C MET A 493 15.27 -9.83 8.19
N PRO A 494 14.95 -11.09 8.49
CA PRO A 494 14.48 -12.04 7.48
C PRO A 494 13.26 -11.51 6.73
N THR A 495 13.40 -11.33 5.42
CA THR A 495 12.33 -10.84 4.56
C THR A 495 11.34 -11.93 4.14
N GLU A 496 11.66 -13.20 4.42
CA GLU A 496 10.73 -14.33 4.34
C GLU A 496 11.08 -15.38 5.39
N PHE A 497 10.06 -15.84 6.13
CA PHE A 497 10.18 -16.97 7.04
C PHE A 497 8.81 -17.62 7.28
N MET A 498 8.81 -18.83 7.86
CA MET A 498 7.59 -19.56 8.22
C MET A 498 6.62 -19.72 7.04
N HIS A 499 7.12 -20.33 5.98
CA HIS A 499 6.30 -20.65 4.81
C HIS A 499 5.17 -21.63 5.21
N ALA A 500 3.91 -21.21 5.06
CA ALA A 500 2.76 -21.98 5.53
C ALA A 500 2.70 -23.41 4.93
N MET A 501 3.17 -23.57 3.68
CA MET A 501 3.28 -24.87 3.02
C MET A 501 4.29 -25.82 3.69
N TYR A 502 5.35 -25.30 4.32
CA TYR A 502 6.40 -26.15 4.90
C TYR A 502 6.19 -26.47 6.37
N ASP A 503 5.60 -25.57 7.14
CA ASP A 503 5.45 -25.73 8.57
C ASP A 503 4.14 -26.42 8.98
N GLN A 504 3.23 -26.62 8.04
CA GLN A 504 1.92 -27.29 8.18
C GLN A 504 1.07 -26.86 9.38
N GLY A 505 1.63 -26.05 10.26
CA GLY A 505 1.03 -25.57 11.49
C GLY A 505 0.51 -24.15 11.42
N GLY A 506 0.66 -23.47 10.28
CA GLY A 506 0.11 -22.15 10.05
C GLY A 506 0.47 -21.15 11.14
N GLY A 507 1.76 -20.92 11.39
CA GLY A 507 2.23 -20.01 12.42
C GLY A 507 2.38 -20.61 13.82
N ALA A 508 2.20 -21.91 14.00
CA ALA A 508 2.33 -22.56 15.32
C ALA A 508 3.73 -22.38 15.92
N GLY A 509 4.79 -22.41 15.10
CA GLY A 509 6.18 -22.20 15.53
C GLY A 509 6.59 -20.74 15.68
N LEU A 510 5.72 -19.77 15.36
CA LEU A 510 6.05 -18.35 15.34
C LEU A 510 6.62 -17.86 16.67
N ARG A 511 6.04 -18.27 17.80
CA ARG A 511 6.48 -17.86 19.13
C ARG A 511 7.92 -18.29 19.42
N ASP A 512 8.27 -19.52 19.03
CA ASP A 512 9.60 -20.06 19.25
C ASP A 512 10.67 -19.28 18.49
N PHE A 513 10.42 -18.99 17.21
CA PHE A 513 11.30 -18.13 16.41
C PHE A 513 11.38 -16.73 16.97
N TRP A 514 10.24 -16.12 17.28
CA TRP A 514 10.16 -14.74 17.70
C TRP A 514 10.87 -14.49 19.04
N ASP A 515 10.54 -15.27 20.06
CA ASP A 515 11.17 -15.16 21.39
C ASP A 515 12.69 -15.38 21.30
N ARG A 516 13.11 -16.27 20.42
CA ARG A 516 14.53 -16.55 20.21
C ARG A 516 15.23 -15.42 19.49
N TRP A 517 14.66 -14.90 18.42
CA TRP A 517 15.28 -13.84 17.64
C TRP A 517 15.26 -12.49 18.36
N CYS A 518 14.26 -12.21 19.17
CA CYS A 518 14.20 -11.01 20.01
C CYS A 518 15.32 -10.95 21.06
N THR A 519 16.02 -12.06 21.35
CA THR A 519 17.24 -12.02 22.17
C THR A 519 18.44 -11.39 21.46
N ASN A 520 18.37 -11.24 20.13
CA ASN A 520 19.38 -10.55 19.34
C ASN A 520 19.09 -9.04 19.30
N PRO A 521 19.95 -8.18 19.88
CA PRO A 521 19.74 -6.73 19.86
C PRO A 521 19.76 -6.12 18.47
N LEU A 522 20.27 -6.84 17.46
CA LEU A 522 20.27 -6.41 16.05
C LEU A 522 19.02 -6.90 15.29
N PHE A 523 18.10 -7.58 15.94
CA PHE A 523 16.88 -8.05 15.29
C PHE A 523 15.92 -6.88 15.02
N ALA A 524 15.57 -6.66 13.76
CA ALA A 524 14.67 -5.61 13.32
C ALA A 524 13.29 -6.14 12.88
N GLY A 525 12.97 -7.42 13.18
CA GLY A 525 11.73 -8.05 12.79
C GLY A 525 11.87 -9.02 11.62
N ALA A 526 10.74 -9.59 11.17
CA ALA A 526 10.72 -10.57 10.10
C ALA A 526 9.35 -10.58 9.38
N PHE A 527 9.30 -11.15 8.15
CA PHE A 527 8.11 -11.16 7.32
C PHE A 527 7.66 -12.59 7.02
N VAL A 528 6.45 -12.93 7.44
CA VAL A 528 5.85 -14.25 7.17
C VAL A 528 5.55 -14.40 5.68
N TRP A 529 5.76 -15.56 5.12
CA TRP A 529 5.32 -15.96 3.80
C TRP A 529 4.08 -16.85 3.91
N ALA A 530 2.93 -16.49 3.38
CA ALA A 530 2.50 -15.24 2.78
C ALA A 530 1.08 -14.88 3.26
N PHE A 531 0.51 -13.76 2.79
CA PHE A 531 -0.76 -13.22 3.28
C PHE A 531 -1.95 -14.11 2.95
N CYS A 532 -2.13 -14.48 1.69
CA CYS A 532 -3.23 -15.35 1.26
C CYS A 532 -2.83 -16.26 0.11
N ASP A 533 -3.53 -17.37 -0.03
CA ASP A 533 -3.39 -18.30 -1.16
C ASP A 533 -3.67 -17.60 -2.49
N GLU A 534 -2.85 -17.89 -3.52
CA GLU A 534 -3.08 -17.43 -4.88
C GLU A 534 -3.80 -18.51 -5.71
N ALA A 535 -5.12 -18.58 -5.62
CA ALA A 535 -5.95 -19.51 -6.38
C ALA A 535 -6.97 -18.77 -7.25
N PRO A 536 -6.61 -18.36 -8.50
CA PRO A 536 -7.55 -17.71 -9.41
C PRO A 536 -8.68 -18.67 -9.80
N LYS A 537 -9.87 -18.11 -10.02
CA LYS A 537 -11.01 -18.81 -10.58
C LYS A 537 -10.80 -19.06 -12.07
N ARG A 538 -10.49 -20.30 -12.42
CA ARG A 538 -10.16 -20.72 -13.78
C ARG A 538 -11.38 -20.66 -14.70
N THR A 539 -11.44 -19.67 -15.56
CA THR A 539 -12.52 -19.53 -16.57
C THR A 539 -12.50 -20.65 -17.61
N ASP A 540 -11.32 -21.19 -17.92
CA ASP A 540 -11.10 -22.32 -18.84
C ASP A 540 -11.38 -23.69 -18.23
N ARG A 541 -11.62 -23.77 -16.89
CA ARG A 541 -11.89 -25.00 -16.17
C ARG A 541 -13.20 -24.97 -15.37
N GLY A 542 -14.20 -24.25 -15.88
CA GLY A 542 -15.52 -24.20 -15.27
C GLY A 542 -15.58 -23.49 -13.91
N GLY A 543 -14.65 -22.59 -13.62
CA GLY A 543 -14.63 -21.77 -12.40
C GLY A 543 -14.00 -22.44 -11.18
N VAL A 544 -13.24 -23.53 -11.36
CA VAL A 544 -12.47 -24.15 -10.29
C VAL A 544 -11.37 -23.21 -9.82
N LEU A 545 -11.15 -23.13 -8.50
CA LEU A 545 -9.99 -22.44 -7.92
C LEU A 545 -8.74 -23.30 -8.14
N ASP A 546 -7.67 -22.70 -8.65
CA ASP A 546 -6.45 -23.41 -9.02
C ASP A 546 -5.22 -22.73 -8.40
N SER A 547 -4.63 -23.35 -7.40
CA SER A 547 -3.40 -22.90 -6.74
C SER A 547 -2.12 -23.45 -7.39
N ASP A 548 -2.20 -23.95 -8.64
CA ASP A 548 -1.11 -24.67 -9.30
C ASP A 548 -0.51 -25.78 -8.42
N LYS A 549 -1.37 -26.67 -7.97
CA LYS A 549 -1.03 -27.81 -7.05
C LYS A 549 -0.60 -27.30 -5.67
N SER A 550 0.70 -27.44 -5.36
CA SER A 550 1.31 -27.03 -4.09
C SER A 550 2.15 -25.74 -4.21
N ASN A 551 2.08 -25.04 -5.34
CA ASN A 551 2.95 -23.87 -5.52
C ASN A 551 2.39 -22.58 -4.88
N ALA A 552 1.09 -22.43 -4.82
CA ALA A 552 0.48 -21.19 -4.35
C ALA A 552 -0.55 -21.32 -3.19
N PRO A 553 -0.73 -22.48 -2.50
CA PRO A 553 -1.51 -22.56 -1.26
C PRO A 553 -0.57 -22.36 -0.06
N ASP A 554 -0.01 -21.18 0.08
CA ASP A 554 1.04 -20.83 1.02
C ASP A 554 0.68 -19.61 1.90
N GLY A 555 -0.60 -19.19 1.83
CA GLY A 555 -1.12 -18.09 2.61
C GLY A 555 -1.43 -18.45 4.08
N VAL A 556 -1.45 -17.43 4.94
CA VAL A 556 -2.00 -17.53 6.31
C VAL A 556 -3.53 -17.38 6.30
N LEU A 557 -4.07 -17.00 5.16
CA LEU A 557 -5.50 -16.89 4.86
C LEU A 557 -5.80 -17.65 3.58
N GLY A 558 -7.00 -18.18 3.48
CA GLY A 558 -7.51 -18.74 2.22
C GLY A 558 -7.63 -17.67 1.11
N PRO A 559 -7.85 -18.10 -0.16
CA PRO A 559 -7.78 -17.22 -1.33
C PRO A 559 -8.86 -16.12 -1.34
N ARG A 560 -9.96 -16.30 -0.61
CA ARG A 560 -11.02 -15.29 -0.41
C ARG A 560 -10.92 -14.61 0.96
N ARG A 561 -9.74 -14.63 1.59
CA ARG A 561 -9.44 -14.10 2.94
C ARG A 561 -10.15 -14.87 4.05
N GLU A 562 -10.45 -16.13 3.85
CA GLU A 562 -10.96 -17.01 4.91
C GLU A 562 -9.93 -17.10 6.03
N LYS A 563 -10.39 -16.87 7.27
CA LYS A 563 -9.53 -16.94 8.45
C LYS A 563 -9.28 -18.40 8.83
N GLU A 564 -8.05 -18.81 8.73
CA GLU A 564 -7.58 -20.14 9.09
C GLU A 564 -6.96 -20.18 10.50
N GLY A 565 -6.48 -21.33 10.95
CA GLY A 565 -5.81 -21.47 12.25
C GLY A 565 -4.60 -20.55 12.42
N SER A 566 -3.84 -20.35 11.33
CA SER A 566 -2.71 -19.43 11.22
C SER A 566 -3.06 -17.99 11.59
N PHE A 567 -4.21 -17.46 11.14
CA PHE A 567 -4.69 -16.13 11.50
C PHE A 567 -4.77 -15.95 13.03
N TYR A 568 -5.41 -16.91 13.71
CA TYR A 568 -5.61 -16.83 15.16
C TYR A 568 -4.31 -17.06 15.93
N ALA A 569 -3.44 -17.95 15.43
CA ALA A 569 -2.14 -18.23 16.02
C ALA A 569 -1.25 -16.97 15.98
N ILE A 570 -1.13 -16.33 14.81
CA ILE A 570 -0.35 -15.09 14.62
C ILE A 570 -0.91 -13.96 15.49
N ARG A 571 -2.24 -13.76 15.45
CA ARG A 571 -2.91 -12.76 16.28
C ARG A 571 -2.57 -12.90 17.75
N ALA A 572 -2.63 -14.11 18.27
CA ALA A 572 -2.36 -14.37 19.69
C ALA A 572 -0.87 -14.19 20.04
N GLN A 573 0.02 -14.64 19.15
CA GLN A 573 1.47 -14.63 19.43
C GLN A 573 2.09 -13.25 19.25
N TRP A 574 1.59 -12.44 18.34
CA TRP A 574 2.03 -11.07 18.10
C TRP A 574 1.18 -10.01 18.81
N SER A 575 0.30 -10.44 19.74
CA SER A 575 -0.42 -9.49 20.59
C SER A 575 0.56 -8.50 21.24
N PRO A 576 0.29 -7.19 21.14
CA PRO A 576 1.14 -6.19 21.78
C PRO A 576 0.97 -6.15 23.31
N LEU A 577 0.03 -6.93 23.82
CA LEU A 577 -0.15 -7.15 25.26
C LEU A 577 0.08 -8.63 25.59
N GLN A 578 1.07 -8.88 26.43
CA GLN A 578 1.28 -10.20 27.01
C GLN A 578 0.64 -10.25 28.38
N ILE A 579 -0.42 -11.03 28.53
CA ILE A 579 -1.18 -11.16 29.77
C ILE A 579 -0.85 -12.50 30.42
N LYS A 580 -0.35 -12.48 31.65
CA LYS A 580 -0.05 -13.69 32.41
C LYS A 580 -0.80 -13.66 33.74
N PRO A 581 -1.66 -14.66 34.06
CA PRO A 581 -2.26 -14.77 35.38
C PRO A 581 -1.16 -14.99 36.42
N LEU A 582 -1.25 -14.31 37.55
CA LEU A 582 -0.34 -14.54 38.66
C LEU A 582 -0.53 -15.94 39.26
N SER A 583 -1.77 -16.31 39.47
CA SER A 583 -2.15 -17.66 39.91
C SER A 583 -3.67 -17.80 39.74
N ILE A 584 -4.14 -18.85 39.11
CA ILE A 584 -5.58 -19.16 39.01
C ILE A 584 -5.85 -20.31 39.98
N ASN A 585 -6.29 -20.02 41.16
CA ASN A 585 -6.68 -20.97 42.21
C ASN A 585 -7.82 -20.37 43.04
N SER A 586 -8.22 -21.04 44.13
CA SER A 586 -9.27 -20.58 45.03
C SER A 586 -9.03 -19.21 45.68
N HIS A 587 -7.78 -18.71 45.63
CA HIS A 587 -7.38 -17.40 46.14
C HIS A 587 -7.12 -16.36 45.06
N PHE A 588 -7.46 -16.66 43.79
CA PHE A 588 -7.29 -15.70 42.73
C PHE A 588 -8.10 -14.43 43.01
N ASP A 589 -7.43 -13.31 42.98
CA ASP A 589 -7.99 -12.00 43.36
C ASP A 589 -8.31 -11.09 42.19
N GLY A 590 -8.21 -11.62 40.94
CA GLY A 590 -8.41 -10.86 39.71
C GLY A 590 -7.14 -10.16 39.21
N SER A 591 -5.98 -10.39 39.84
CA SER A 591 -4.73 -9.76 39.42
C SER A 591 -3.98 -10.57 38.39
N PHE A 592 -3.39 -9.87 37.40
CA PHE A 592 -2.56 -10.47 36.37
C PHE A 592 -1.42 -9.52 35.96
N LEU A 593 -0.34 -10.09 35.46
CA LEU A 593 0.77 -9.32 34.89
C LEU A 593 0.43 -8.94 33.46
N VAL A 594 0.70 -7.69 33.11
CA VAL A 594 0.58 -7.17 31.75
C VAL A 594 1.92 -6.62 31.31
N THR A 595 2.47 -7.16 30.24
CA THR A 595 3.67 -6.60 29.59
C THR A 595 3.22 -5.81 28.36
N ASN A 596 3.67 -4.57 28.26
CA ASN A 596 3.39 -3.70 27.13
C ASN A 596 4.45 -3.87 26.04
N GLU A 597 4.09 -4.50 24.93
CA GLU A 597 4.94 -4.65 23.73
C GLU A 597 4.61 -3.63 22.63
N TYR A 598 3.71 -2.65 22.88
CA TYR A 598 3.56 -1.49 22.00
C TYR A 598 4.86 -0.68 21.96
N LEU A 599 5.17 -0.09 20.82
CA LEU A 599 6.39 0.72 20.67
C LEU A 599 6.17 2.20 21.03
N PHE A 600 4.95 2.72 20.80
CA PHE A 600 4.63 4.14 20.94
C PHE A 600 3.50 4.42 21.94
N THR A 601 2.70 3.40 22.32
CA THR A 601 1.49 3.57 23.11
C THR A 601 1.71 3.20 24.57
N ASN A 602 1.26 4.06 25.50
CA ASN A 602 1.18 3.74 26.92
C ASN A 602 -0.14 3.01 27.19
N LEU A 603 -0.15 2.02 28.09
CA LEU A 603 -1.38 1.28 28.37
C LEU A 603 -2.47 2.11 29.06
N SER A 604 -2.13 3.23 29.69
CA SER A 604 -3.13 4.19 30.17
C SER A 604 -4.02 4.77 29.05
N ASP A 605 -3.55 4.73 27.81
CA ASP A 605 -4.27 5.23 26.63
C ASP A 605 -5.13 4.14 25.97
N CYS A 606 -5.14 2.94 26.54
CA CYS A 606 -5.89 1.77 26.06
C CYS A 606 -7.09 1.50 26.98
N SER A 607 -8.13 0.88 26.39
CA SER A 607 -9.25 0.29 27.16
C SER A 607 -9.18 -1.23 27.08
N MET A 608 -9.47 -1.90 28.18
CA MET A 608 -9.52 -3.35 28.27
C MET A 608 -10.85 -3.81 28.82
N THR A 609 -11.46 -4.80 28.19
CA THR A 609 -12.69 -5.45 28.66
C THR A 609 -12.41 -6.91 29.00
N TRP A 610 -13.19 -7.45 29.93
CA TRP A 610 -13.13 -8.87 30.28
C TRP A 610 -14.53 -9.49 30.18
N LYS A 611 -14.55 -10.80 29.92
CA LYS A 611 -15.78 -11.60 29.92
C LYS A 611 -15.55 -12.90 30.67
N LEU A 612 -16.47 -13.23 31.55
CA LEU A 612 -16.56 -14.55 32.18
C LEU A 612 -17.52 -15.40 31.36
N LEU A 613 -17.00 -16.49 30.81
CA LEU A 613 -17.79 -17.41 29.96
C LEU A 613 -18.06 -18.72 30.71
N GLY A 614 -19.33 -19.10 30.75
CA GLY A 614 -19.73 -20.47 31.06
C GLY A 614 -19.61 -21.32 29.78
N CYS A 615 -18.84 -22.39 29.83
CA CYS A 615 -18.68 -23.30 28.69
C CYS A 615 -19.23 -24.67 29.04
N ASP A 616 -19.97 -25.30 28.10
CA ASP A 616 -20.33 -26.71 28.21
C ASP A 616 -19.09 -27.59 28.19
N THR A 617 -19.18 -28.75 28.84
CA THR A 617 -18.02 -29.63 29.01
C THR A 617 -17.45 -30.06 27.65
N PRO A 618 -16.14 -29.94 27.41
CA PRO A 618 -15.53 -30.15 26.08
C PRO A 618 -15.65 -31.55 25.49
N MET A 619 -16.01 -32.54 26.31
CA MET A 619 -16.11 -33.97 25.89
C MET A 619 -17.32 -34.31 25.01
N MET A 620 -18.34 -33.45 24.93
CA MET A 620 -19.61 -33.80 24.30
C MET A 620 -19.99 -32.93 23.11
N CYS A 621 -19.25 -31.86 22.83
CA CYS A 621 -19.57 -30.95 21.72
C CYS A 621 -18.30 -30.50 20.98
N PRO A 622 -18.19 -30.72 19.66
CA PRO A 622 -17.03 -30.28 18.87
C PRO A 622 -16.88 -28.75 18.80
N VAL A 623 -17.93 -28.01 19.10
CA VAL A 623 -17.91 -26.55 19.26
C VAL A 623 -18.59 -26.22 20.60
N PRO A 624 -17.82 -25.92 21.66
CA PRO A 624 -18.42 -25.59 22.97
C PRO A 624 -19.27 -24.33 22.83
N GLN A 625 -20.55 -24.44 23.17
CA GLN A 625 -21.40 -23.26 23.33
C GLN A 625 -20.97 -22.54 24.59
N SER A 626 -20.68 -21.25 24.48
CA SER A 626 -20.34 -20.40 25.62
C SER A 626 -21.44 -19.39 25.85
N THR A 627 -21.81 -19.19 27.12
CA THR A 627 -22.69 -18.11 27.55
C THR A 627 -21.90 -17.10 28.36
N ILE A 628 -22.12 -15.81 28.12
CA ILE A 628 -21.53 -14.76 28.94
C ILE A 628 -22.24 -14.78 30.29
N ILE A 629 -21.49 -15.07 31.35
CA ILE A 629 -21.97 -15.05 32.74
C ILE A 629 -21.87 -13.63 33.28
N ASP A 630 -20.75 -12.95 33.00
CA ASP A 630 -20.49 -11.58 33.43
C ASP A 630 -19.46 -10.91 32.54
N GLU A 631 -19.44 -9.57 32.48
CA GLU A 631 -18.47 -8.80 31.72
C GLU A 631 -18.21 -7.42 32.36
N GLY A 632 -17.07 -6.83 32.08
CA GLY A 632 -16.72 -5.52 32.63
C GLY A 632 -15.50 -4.91 31.96
N GLN A 633 -15.07 -3.80 32.52
CA GLN A 633 -13.86 -3.08 32.07
C GLN A 633 -12.77 -3.20 33.13
N VAL A 634 -11.52 -3.06 32.67
CA VAL A 634 -10.32 -2.97 33.52
C VAL A 634 -9.66 -1.63 33.26
N GLU A 635 -9.40 -0.88 34.32
CA GLU A 635 -8.47 0.25 34.22
C GLU A 635 -7.04 -0.28 34.11
N LEU A 636 -6.38 0.06 33.00
CA LEU A 636 -4.98 -0.27 32.81
C LEU A 636 -4.11 0.81 33.46
N PRO A 637 -3.12 0.42 34.29
CA PRO A 637 -2.16 1.37 34.81
C PRO A 637 -1.26 1.93 33.70
N ALA A 638 -0.58 3.04 33.97
CA ALA A 638 0.41 3.60 33.07
C ALA A 638 1.63 2.67 32.99
N ILE A 639 1.64 1.79 31.98
CA ILE A 639 2.75 0.88 31.66
C ILE A 639 3.33 1.31 30.33
N ARG A 640 4.59 1.73 30.33
CA ARG A 640 5.28 2.19 29.12
C ARG A 640 5.71 1.02 28.25
N SER A 641 6.08 1.32 27.01
CA SER A 641 6.68 0.36 26.08
C SER A 641 7.81 -0.45 26.76
N GLY A 642 7.76 -1.77 26.63
CA GLY A 642 8.74 -2.72 27.20
C GLY A 642 8.60 -2.98 28.70
N GLU A 643 7.72 -2.28 29.43
CA GLU A 643 7.54 -2.46 30.86
C GLU A 643 6.47 -3.52 31.17
N THR A 644 6.56 -4.11 32.36
CA THR A 644 5.56 -5.02 32.91
C THR A 644 4.96 -4.42 34.20
N GLY A 645 3.65 -4.45 34.30
CA GLY A 645 2.90 -4.00 35.46
C GLY A 645 1.81 -4.98 35.86
N THR A 646 1.10 -4.67 36.96
CA THR A 646 -0.04 -5.46 37.41
C THR A 646 -1.34 -4.72 37.12
N ALA A 647 -2.27 -5.40 36.44
CA ALA A 647 -3.64 -4.95 36.29
C ALA A 647 -4.57 -5.88 37.12
N ARG A 648 -5.73 -5.35 37.47
CA ARG A 648 -6.69 -6.08 38.29
C ARG A 648 -8.12 -5.78 37.81
N PHE A 649 -8.93 -6.79 37.71
CA PHE A 649 -10.37 -6.63 37.55
C PHE A 649 -11.12 -7.14 38.78
N THR A 650 -12.28 -6.55 39.04
CA THR A 650 -13.12 -7.00 40.16
C THR A 650 -13.75 -8.33 39.79
N LEU A 651 -13.46 -9.38 40.56
CA LEU A 651 -14.04 -10.69 40.34
C LEU A 651 -15.54 -10.65 40.65
N PRO A 652 -16.41 -11.12 39.72
CA PRO A 652 -17.82 -11.27 40.00
C PRO A 652 -18.05 -12.29 41.15
N GLU A 653 -19.11 -12.10 41.93
CA GLU A 653 -19.46 -13.05 43.01
C GLU A 653 -19.68 -14.47 42.47
N THR A 654 -20.18 -14.60 41.27
CA THR A 654 -20.39 -15.88 40.55
C THR A 654 -19.11 -16.67 40.30
N PHE A 655 -17.94 -15.99 40.23
CA PHE A 655 -16.65 -16.65 40.03
C PHE A 655 -16.26 -17.57 41.22
N ARG A 656 -16.74 -17.28 42.43
CA ARG A 656 -16.40 -18.05 43.66
C ARG A 656 -17.38 -19.17 43.95
N GLN A 657 -18.48 -19.26 43.17
CA GLN A 657 -19.55 -20.25 43.38
C GLN A 657 -19.43 -21.47 42.45
N GLY A 658 -18.51 -21.48 41.51
CA GLY A 658 -18.18 -22.58 40.60
C GLY A 658 -16.83 -23.19 40.88
#